data_0d13fa820dc7f4e714ad17fbc10d505d
#
_entry.id   0d13fa820dc7f4e714ad17fbc10d505d
#
_cell.length_a   1.000
_cell.length_b   1.000
_cell.length_c   1.000
_cell.angle_alpha   90.00
_cell.angle_beta   90.00
_cell.angle_gamma   90.00
#
_symmetry.space_group_name_H-M   'P 1'
#
loop_
_entity.id
_entity.type
_entity.pdbx_description
1 polymer ?
#
loop_
_entity_poly.entity_id
_entity_poly.type
_entity_poly.pdbx_seq_one_letter_code
_entity_poly.pdbx_strand_id
1 'polypeptide(L)'
;MKTRMLIGTVFILLLESAAGSSQTLSLNRVHPLIGARTAASVARPESMSESGSTTSRASDRNLKQQTASLQVTFDDRQPGLSALSVDSLKRGGFRPSAIVDPGIASVQYVTSEKNGWVRYALASDPTHIVWEMRCNGNTLTMRSLYQTNGGSQDITWKFNSLLTRATLLGHVTASGDIALPAVLHLPGMGSLRIYATGKASPAVHYVALRRPTSFVTVTFPAATAQNKMVEYTLETAAIYPAIPGMPADDRRFDGYRRDFLDIFQLHAELHVLANNSASDPCAFTVYEYADMARYAPELVKGLTALDLICETLDHYLAGFLAYGMPGNMWYDHQTPPGAIDFQERYTFSDTYPSLLISAYDYIDGSGDKKWLRKNYKQLRKWADTLTVENADNSPLIEYPMSGNSGSWTKKWTVRPANWWDDIGFGHQDAYSNALGYRALRSMAALADRMGETGDAARYHKRADAIRAVYFSTFFDASSGVLAGWKSRDGELHNYFFPYVNGIAARYGLLNDKQAHQVMDNILHKMDSVGYNNFALGIPGNLIPIKRADYPEPDPRYGSPTKEDGSDTFEDYENGGATASFAYFTMAALYQSGEAEKGDKILMPMLDSFAKQGFSGFAPNGQSYDWKDWHGGAHGYEGFLVDNYYALLSVLDRAHMIVKIP
;
A
#
# COMPACT_ATOMS: atom_id res chain seq x y z
N MET A 1 -23.88 15.27 -45.03
CA MET A 1 -25.08 14.45 -44.72
C MET A 1 -24.71 13.00 -44.97
N LYS A 2 -24.94 12.12 -43.99
CA LYS A 2 -24.60 10.69 -43.96
C LYS A 2 -23.11 10.36 -43.85
N THR A 3 -22.62 10.11 -42.62
CA THR A 3 -21.93 8.93 -42.16
C THR A 3 -21.44 9.18 -40.71
N ARG A 4 -22.32 8.98 -39.75
CA ARG A 4 -22.00 8.81 -38.32
C ARG A 4 -23.11 7.93 -37.74
N MET A 5 -22.86 6.62 -37.75
CA MET A 5 -23.52 5.63 -36.90
C MET A 5 -22.97 4.26 -37.30
N LEU A 6 -21.99 3.79 -36.60
CA LEU A 6 -21.63 2.36 -36.47
C LEU A 6 -20.38 2.20 -35.60
N ILE A 7 -20.43 2.57 -34.35
CA ILE A 7 -19.54 2.03 -33.29
C ILE A 7 -20.36 2.19 -31.99
N GLY A 8 -21.34 1.35 -31.81
CA GLY A 8 -22.17 1.40 -30.62
C GLY A 8 -22.94 0.11 -30.32
N THR A 9 -22.61 -1.00 -30.98
CA THR A 9 -23.45 -2.19 -30.87
C THR A 9 -22.68 -3.52 -30.82
N VAL A 10 -21.46 -3.55 -30.31
CA VAL A 10 -20.69 -4.81 -30.13
C VAL A 10 -20.40 -5.15 -28.67
N PHE A 11 -20.77 -4.29 -27.71
CA PHE A 11 -20.50 -4.55 -26.29
C PHE A 11 -21.70 -5.07 -25.48
N ILE A 12 -22.86 -5.36 -26.11
CA ILE A 12 -24.09 -5.80 -25.40
C ILE A 12 -24.43 -7.30 -25.66
N LEU A 13 -23.66 -8.03 -26.46
CA LEU A 13 -24.02 -9.40 -26.86
C LEU A 13 -23.14 -10.51 -26.24
N LEU A 14 -22.42 -10.24 -25.15
CA LEU A 14 -21.66 -11.27 -24.41
C LEU A 14 -22.10 -11.44 -22.93
N LEU A 15 -23.26 -10.88 -22.54
CA LEU A 15 -23.81 -11.00 -21.18
C LEU A 15 -25.12 -11.79 -21.06
N GLU A 16 -25.59 -12.45 -22.12
CA GLU A 16 -26.88 -13.18 -22.08
C GLU A 16 -26.79 -14.71 -22.19
N SER A 17 -25.66 -15.35 -21.93
CA SER A 17 -25.60 -16.82 -21.93
C SER A 17 -25.12 -17.49 -20.65
N ALA A 18 -25.36 -16.88 -19.49
CA ALA A 18 -25.11 -17.50 -18.19
C ALA A 18 -26.27 -17.30 -17.21
N ALA A 19 -27.50 -17.44 -17.70
CA ALA A 19 -28.69 -17.53 -16.86
C ALA A 19 -29.11 -19.00 -16.77
N GLY A 20 -28.56 -19.72 -15.79
CA GLY A 20 -28.96 -21.12 -15.56
C GLY A 20 -28.21 -21.75 -14.40
N SER A 21 -28.55 -21.38 -13.20
CA SER A 21 -28.70 -22.13 -11.97
C SER A 21 -28.49 -21.22 -10.75
N SER A 22 -29.59 -20.77 -10.18
CA SER A 22 -29.63 -20.13 -8.88
C SER A 22 -29.26 -21.15 -7.80
N GLN A 23 -28.01 -21.19 -7.40
CA GLN A 23 -27.64 -21.60 -6.05
C GLN A 23 -27.26 -20.33 -5.30
N THR A 24 -28.11 -19.96 -4.39
CA THR A 24 -27.91 -18.97 -3.36
C THR A 24 -26.68 -19.34 -2.54
N LEU A 25 -25.50 -18.93 -2.97
CA LEU A 25 -24.33 -18.86 -2.13
C LEU A 25 -24.51 -17.64 -1.24
N SER A 26 -24.96 -17.87 -0.02
CA SER A 26 -24.90 -16.89 1.05
C SER A 26 -23.42 -16.56 1.28
N LEU A 27 -22.97 -15.48 0.67
CA LEU A 27 -21.67 -14.87 0.94
C LEU A 27 -21.77 -14.15 2.29
N ASN A 28 -21.64 -14.92 3.38
CA ASN A 28 -21.19 -14.37 4.66
C ASN A 28 -19.72 -13.95 4.49
N ARG A 29 -19.50 -12.83 3.80
CA ARG A 29 -18.27 -12.06 3.93
C ARG A 29 -18.44 -11.14 5.13
N VAL A 30 -18.16 -11.67 6.30
CA VAL A 30 -17.65 -10.84 7.37
C VAL A 30 -16.21 -10.52 6.94
N HIS A 31 -15.95 -9.33 6.43
CA HIS A 31 -14.65 -8.74 6.54
C HIS A 31 -14.34 -8.79 8.04
N PRO A 32 -13.14 -9.19 8.48
CA PRO A 32 -12.78 -9.02 9.87
C PRO A 32 -12.57 -7.52 10.11
N LEU A 33 -13.66 -6.77 10.15
CA LEU A 33 -13.69 -5.53 10.87
C LEU A 33 -13.44 -5.93 12.30
N ILE A 34 -12.25 -5.66 12.74
CA ILE A 34 -11.87 -5.33 14.09
C ILE A 34 -12.72 -6.04 15.16
N GLY A 35 -12.05 -6.87 15.91
CA GLY A 35 -12.53 -7.30 17.21
C GLY A 35 -13.34 -8.57 17.29
N ALA A 36 -13.42 -9.41 16.29
CA ALA A 36 -13.79 -10.80 16.53
C ALA A 36 -12.63 -11.52 17.25
N ARG A 37 -12.48 -11.26 18.53
CA ARG A 37 -11.78 -12.15 19.48
C ARG A 37 -12.55 -13.46 19.62
N THR A 38 -12.81 -14.15 18.53
CA THR A 38 -13.02 -15.59 18.56
C THR A 38 -11.70 -16.16 18.06
N ALA A 39 -10.92 -16.66 19.00
CA ALA A 39 -9.83 -17.57 18.71
C ALA A 39 -10.37 -18.66 17.76
N ALA A 40 -10.30 -18.41 16.46
CA ALA A 40 -10.28 -19.48 15.51
C ALA A 40 -8.96 -20.18 15.80
N SER A 41 -9.02 -21.26 16.56
CA SER A 41 -7.92 -22.18 16.73
C SER A 41 -7.46 -22.52 15.32
N VAL A 42 -6.34 -21.93 14.92
CA VAL A 42 -5.58 -22.43 13.78
C VAL A 42 -5.21 -23.85 14.20
N ALA A 43 -5.89 -24.82 13.62
CA ALA A 43 -5.57 -26.21 13.78
C ALA A 43 -4.08 -26.34 13.46
N ARG A 44 -3.29 -26.74 14.45
CA ARG A 44 -1.91 -27.20 14.24
C ARG A 44 -1.99 -28.23 13.12
N PRO A 45 -1.09 -28.20 12.13
CA PRO A 45 -0.98 -29.32 11.22
C PRO A 45 -0.70 -30.57 12.08
N GLU A 46 -1.68 -31.44 12.12
CA GLU A 46 -1.49 -32.76 12.72
C GLU A 46 -0.34 -33.43 11.99
N SER A 47 0.59 -33.96 12.76
CA SER A 47 1.65 -34.81 12.29
C SER A 47 1.03 -35.97 11.51
N MET A 48 1.13 -35.93 10.18
CA MET A 48 0.74 -37.06 9.35
C MET A 48 1.63 -38.24 9.72
N SER A 49 1.03 -39.24 10.34
CA SER A 49 1.66 -40.54 10.56
C SER A 49 1.99 -41.17 9.21
N GLU A 50 3.24 -41.51 9.02
CA GLU A 50 3.74 -42.27 7.90
C GLU A 50 3.05 -43.63 7.83
N SER A 51 2.17 -43.83 6.84
CA SER A 51 1.80 -45.16 6.39
C SER A 51 2.68 -45.53 5.18
N GLY A 52 3.53 -46.50 5.39
CA GLY A 52 4.55 -46.91 4.42
C GLY A 52 3.98 -47.42 3.09
N SER A 53 4.46 -46.79 2.03
CA SER A 53 4.55 -47.40 0.70
C SER A 53 5.99 -47.20 0.22
N THR A 54 6.75 -48.28 0.24
CA THR A 54 8.11 -48.37 -0.34
C THR A 54 8.02 -48.35 -1.85
N THR A 55 7.97 -47.16 -2.44
CA THR A 55 8.40 -46.97 -3.82
C THR A 55 9.76 -46.25 -3.75
N SER A 56 10.74 -46.81 -4.47
CA SER A 56 12.12 -46.36 -4.52
C SER A 56 12.22 -44.83 -4.72
N ARG A 57 12.70 -44.11 -3.71
CA ARG A 57 13.05 -42.70 -3.82
C ARG A 57 14.19 -42.56 -4.84
N ALA A 58 13.86 -42.00 -6.01
CA ALA A 58 14.89 -41.32 -6.81
C ALA A 58 15.52 -40.25 -5.91
N SER A 59 16.84 -40.17 -5.88
CA SER A 59 17.60 -39.26 -5.04
C SER A 59 17.12 -37.82 -5.24
N ASP A 60 16.57 -37.19 -4.21
CA ASP A 60 16.30 -35.73 -4.17
C ASP A 60 17.62 -35.00 -4.45
N ARG A 61 17.86 -34.63 -5.70
CA ARG A 61 18.99 -33.81 -6.09
C ARG A 61 18.69 -32.39 -5.65
N ASN A 62 19.34 -31.92 -4.62
CA ASN A 62 19.23 -30.54 -4.16
C ASN A 62 19.94 -29.60 -5.14
N LEU A 63 19.22 -29.13 -6.17
CA LEU A 63 19.72 -28.23 -7.22
C LEU A 63 19.76 -26.79 -6.72
N LYS A 64 20.58 -26.54 -5.68
CA LYS A 64 20.70 -25.23 -5.04
C LYS A 64 21.86 -24.45 -5.65
N GLN A 65 21.57 -23.20 -6.05
CA GLN A 65 22.60 -22.22 -6.42
C GLN A 65 22.51 -20.99 -5.52
N GLN A 66 23.65 -20.48 -5.11
CA GLN A 66 23.76 -19.33 -4.23
C GLN A 66 24.85 -18.37 -4.73
N THR A 67 24.52 -17.09 -4.73
CA THR A 67 25.41 -15.97 -4.98
C THR A 67 25.42 -15.03 -3.78
N ALA A 68 26.05 -13.87 -3.88
CA ALA A 68 26.02 -12.85 -2.81
C ALA A 68 24.62 -12.23 -2.62
N SER A 69 23.74 -12.29 -3.64
CA SER A 69 22.43 -11.62 -3.64
C SER A 69 21.24 -12.53 -3.94
N LEU A 70 21.48 -13.77 -4.36
CA LEU A 70 20.44 -14.74 -4.70
C LEU A 70 20.72 -16.09 -4.07
N GLN A 71 19.67 -16.70 -3.51
CA GLN A 71 19.66 -18.10 -3.12
C GLN A 71 18.45 -18.75 -3.79
N VAL A 72 18.69 -19.71 -4.66
CA VAL A 72 17.67 -20.35 -5.49
C VAL A 72 17.79 -21.86 -5.36
N THR A 73 16.65 -22.54 -5.21
CA THR A 73 16.55 -23.98 -5.38
C THR A 73 15.67 -24.25 -6.57
N PHE A 74 16.22 -24.92 -7.58
CA PHE A 74 15.46 -25.34 -8.75
C PHE A 74 14.66 -26.60 -8.42
N ASP A 75 13.43 -26.70 -8.97
CA ASP A 75 12.66 -27.94 -8.86
C ASP A 75 13.35 -29.03 -9.70
N ASP A 76 13.51 -30.23 -9.14
CA ASP A 76 14.15 -31.35 -9.82
C ASP A 76 13.22 -32.13 -10.74
N ARG A 77 11.91 -31.89 -10.68
CA ARG A 77 10.86 -32.62 -11.43
C ARG A 77 10.30 -31.84 -12.60
N GLN A 78 10.36 -30.51 -12.55
CA GLN A 78 9.74 -29.61 -13.55
C GLN A 78 10.51 -28.29 -13.67
N PRO A 79 10.42 -27.60 -14.83
CA PRO A 79 11.00 -26.25 -14.95
C PRO A 79 10.38 -25.30 -13.93
N GLY A 80 11.21 -24.71 -13.09
CA GLY A 80 10.76 -23.78 -12.06
C GLY A 80 11.67 -23.73 -10.85
N LEU A 81 11.21 -23.01 -9.83
CA LEU A 81 11.91 -22.85 -8.57
C LEU A 81 11.07 -23.44 -7.45
N SER A 82 11.70 -24.20 -6.58
CA SER A 82 11.12 -24.64 -5.30
C SER A 82 11.46 -23.66 -4.16
N ALA A 83 12.49 -22.84 -4.32
CA ALA A 83 12.82 -21.77 -3.38
C ALA A 83 13.51 -20.59 -4.08
N LEU A 84 13.18 -19.37 -3.61
CA LEU A 84 13.82 -18.12 -4.01
C LEU A 84 13.98 -17.22 -2.80
N SER A 85 15.19 -16.76 -2.55
CA SER A 85 15.48 -15.73 -1.55
C SER A 85 16.41 -14.69 -2.16
N VAL A 86 16.15 -13.43 -1.82
CA VAL A 86 16.88 -12.27 -2.34
C VAL A 86 17.53 -11.55 -1.16
N ASP A 87 18.79 -11.15 -1.33
CA ASP A 87 19.49 -10.19 -0.47
C ASP A 87 19.98 -9.04 -1.36
N SER A 88 19.12 -8.08 -1.62
CA SER A 88 19.41 -6.96 -2.52
C SER A 88 20.56 -6.09 -2.03
N LEU A 89 20.83 -6.08 -0.73
CA LEU A 89 21.90 -5.29 -0.11
C LEU A 89 23.22 -6.08 0.05
N LYS A 90 23.23 -7.38 -0.24
CA LYS A 90 24.40 -8.27 -0.12
C LYS A 90 24.98 -8.29 1.31
N ARG A 91 24.12 -8.37 2.31
CA ARG A 91 24.47 -8.41 3.72
C ARG A 91 24.75 -9.82 4.25
N GLY A 92 24.48 -10.85 3.44
CA GLY A 92 24.62 -12.28 3.79
C GLY A 92 23.43 -12.83 4.58
N GLY A 93 22.36 -12.06 4.73
CA GLY A 93 21.16 -12.42 5.48
C GLY A 93 20.01 -12.81 4.57
N PHE A 94 20.03 -14.02 3.98
CA PHE A 94 18.92 -14.50 3.20
C PHE A 94 17.70 -14.79 4.08
N ARG A 95 16.55 -14.29 3.67
CA ARG A 95 15.25 -14.55 4.29
C ARG A 95 14.71 -15.91 3.84
N PRO A 96 13.70 -16.46 4.53
CA PRO A 96 12.97 -17.64 4.04
C PRO A 96 12.45 -17.44 2.62
N SER A 97 12.30 -18.55 1.88
CA SER A 97 11.85 -18.50 0.49
C SER A 97 10.55 -17.73 0.30
N ALA A 98 10.54 -16.87 -0.72
CA ALA A 98 9.34 -16.18 -1.17
C ALA A 98 8.36 -17.12 -1.90
N ILE A 99 8.86 -18.17 -2.56
CA ILE A 99 8.04 -19.14 -3.30
C ILE A 99 7.48 -20.17 -2.34
N VAL A 100 6.18 -20.46 -2.44
CA VAL A 100 5.46 -21.37 -1.55
C VAL A 100 5.24 -22.72 -2.21
N ASP A 101 4.96 -22.73 -3.49
CA ASP A 101 4.62 -23.94 -4.23
C ASP A 101 4.99 -23.78 -5.72
N PRO A 102 5.86 -24.64 -6.27
CA PRO A 102 6.19 -24.64 -7.69
C PRO A 102 5.04 -25.18 -8.57
N GLY A 103 3.97 -25.70 -7.98
CA GLY A 103 2.90 -26.42 -8.67
C GLY A 103 3.28 -27.85 -9.04
N ILE A 104 2.39 -28.53 -9.77
CA ILE A 104 2.62 -29.87 -10.33
C ILE A 104 2.53 -29.77 -11.85
N ALA A 105 3.60 -30.12 -12.54
CA ALA A 105 3.57 -30.19 -14.00
C ALA A 105 2.68 -31.33 -14.50
N SER A 106 1.93 -31.04 -15.54
CA SER A 106 1.16 -32.08 -16.28
C SER A 106 2.03 -32.95 -17.16
N VAL A 107 3.30 -32.57 -17.33
CA VAL A 107 4.28 -33.25 -18.20
C VAL A 107 5.47 -33.69 -17.38
N GLN A 108 6.02 -34.83 -17.67
CA GLN A 108 7.23 -35.35 -17.02
C GLN A 108 8.50 -34.79 -17.68
N TYR A 109 9.44 -34.37 -16.84
CA TYR A 109 10.73 -33.84 -17.27
C TYR A 109 11.89 -34.67 -16.75
N VAL A 110 12.99 -34.61 -17.50
CA VAL A 110 14.31 -35.10 -17.07
C VAL A 110 15.18 -33.87 -16.81
N THR A 111 15.74 -33.82 -15.61
CA THR A 111 16.57 -32.72 -15.16
C THR A 111 18.04 -33.10 -15.17
N SER A 112 18.89 -32.19 -15.67
CA SER A 112 20.34 -32.37 -15.72
C SER A 112 21.05 -31.06 -15.41
N GLU A 113 22.30 -31.15 -14.94
CA GLU A 113 23.15 -29.97 -14.70
C GLU A 113 24.38 -30.05 -15.63
N LYS A 114 24.68 -28.93 -16.32
CA LYS A 114 25.87 -28.80 -17.15
C LYS A 114 26.37 -27.34 -17.17
N ASN A 115 27.62 -27.15 -16.82
CA ASN A 115 28.27 -25.82 -16.81
C ASN A 115 27.51 -24.76 -16.01
N GLY A 116 26.95 -25.13 -14.85
CA GLY A 116 26.15 -24.27 -13.98
C GLY A 116 24.74 -24.01 -14.47
N TRP A 117 24.31 -24.59 -15.60
CA TRP A 117 22.92 -24.55 -16.05
C TRP A 117 22.15 -25.77 -15.57
N VAL A 118 21.02 -25.55 -14.92
CA VAL A 118 20.00 -26.56 -14.68
C VAL A 118 19.12 -26.64 -15.93
N ARG A 119 19.02 -27.81 -16.52
CA ARG A 119 18.37 -28.07 -17.82
C ARG A 119 17.23 -29.04 -17.69
N TYR A 120 16.14 -28.72 -18.33
CA TYR A 120 14.94 -29.52 -18.37
C TYR A 120 14.65 -29.97 -19.80
N ALA A 121 14.49 -31.28 -19.99
CA ALA A 121 14.04 -31.89 -21.23
C ALA A 121 12.76 -32.68 -20.97
N LEU A 122 11.91 -32.85 -21.99
CA LEU A 122 10.74 -33.73 -21.86
C LEU A 122 11.22 -35.17 -21.65
N ALA A 123 10.59 -35.92 -20.76
CA ALA A 123 10.93 -37.31 -20.54
C ALA A 123 10.73 -38.18 -21.80
N SER A 124 9.82 -37.79 -22.70
CA SER A 124 9.59 -38.40 -24.00
C SER A 124 10.69 -38.10 -25.03
N ASP A 125 11.49 -37.02 -24.82
CA ASP A 125 12.60 -36.63 -25.70
C ASP A 125 13.71 -35.96 -24.86
N PRO A 126 14.53 -36.77 -24.15
CA PRO A 126 15.55 -36.25 -23.23
C PRO A 126 16.72 -35.52 -23.91
N THR A 127 16.81 -35.57 -25.22
CA THR A 127 17.89 -34.92 -25.99
C THR A 127 17.61 -33.43 -26.27
N HIS A 128 16.35 -33.04 -26.21
CA HIS A 128 15.93 -31.67 -26.52
C HIS A 128 15.56 -30.87 -25.26
N ILE A 129 16.39 -29.91 -24.95
CA ILE A 129 16.18 -29.01 -23.81
C ILE A 129 15.03 -28.06 -24.11
N VAL A 130 14.07 -27.92 -23.21
CA VAL A 130 12.92 -26.99 -23.30
C VAL A 130 13.08 -25.76 -22.41
N TRP A 131 13.74 -25.94 -21.26
CA TRP A 131 14.12 -24.86 -20.39
C TRP A 131 15.54 -25.06 -19.86
N GLU A 132 16.26 -23.94 -19.67
CA GLU A 132 17.50 -23.94 -18.90
C GLU A 132 17.59 -22.70 -18.02
N MET A 133 18.14 -22.86 -16.81
CA MET A 133 18.20 -21.80 -15.80
C MET A 133 19.54 -21.81 -15.10
N ARG A 134 20.00 -20.61 -14.66
CA ARG A 134 21.18 -20.50 -13.84
C ARG A 134 21.22 -19.19 -13.07
N CYS A 135 21.85 -19.21 -11.90
CA CYS A 135 22.25 -18.00 -11.17
C CYS A 135 23.71 -17.64 -11.50
N ASN A 136 23.96 -16.36 -11.74
CA ASN A 136 25.30 -15.84 -11.92
C ASN A 136 25.39 -14.39 -11.39
N GLY A 137 26.29 -14.13 -10.44
CA GLY A 137 26.42 -12.82 -9.83
C GLY A 137 25.11 -12.36 -9.16
N ASN A 138 24.50 -11.31 -9.68
CA ASN A 138 23.24 -10.77 -9.19
C ASN A 138 22.03 -11.12 -10.09
N THR A 139 22.18 -12.08 -10.98
CA THR A 139 21.14 -12.43 -11.96
C THR A 139 20.71 -13.89 -11.85
N LEU A 140 19.41 -14.11 -12.06
CA LEU A 140 18.82 -15.39 -12.44
C LEU A 140 18.43 -15.31 -13.91
N THR A 141 18.99 -16.19 -14.74
CA THR A 141 18.63 -16.31 -16.17
C THR A 141 17.78 -17.54 -16.37
N MET A 142 16.64 -17.39 -17.05
CA MET A 142 15.74 -18.46 -17.45
C MET A 142 15.58 -18.40 -18.97
N ARG A 143 15.85 -19.49 -19.68
CA ARG A 143 15.75 -19.57 -21.13
C ARG A 143 14.82 -20.68 -21.54
N SER A 144 13.77 -20.36 -22.31
CA SER A 144 12.89 -21.31 -22.95
C SER A 144 13.28 -21.52 -24.41
N LEU A 145 13.25 -22.78 -24.86
CA LEU A 145 13.58 -23.19 -26.20
C LEU A 145 12.37 -23.94 -26.79
N TYR A 146 11.87 -23.46 -27.91
CA TYR A 146 10.76 -24.11 -28.61
C TYR A 146 11.20 -25.44 -29.25
N GLN A 147 10.38 -26.48 -29.05
CA GLN A 147 10.55 -27.80 -29.66
C GLN A 147 9.32 -28.17 -30.49
N THR A 148 9.54 -28.71 -31.69
CA THR A 148 8.45 -29.04 -32.62
C THR A 148 7.60 -30.25 -32.19
N ASN A 149 8.15 -31.14 -31.36
CA ASN A 149 7.53 -32.42 -30.96
C ASN A 149 6.81 -32.35 -29.60
N GLY A 150 6.74 -31.22 -28.98
CA GLY A 150 6.07 -31.02 -27.69
C GLY A 150 6.37 -29.62 -27.17
N GLY A 151 5.33 -28.88 -26.81
CA GLY A 151 5.48 -27.50 -26.36
C GLY A 151 6.18 -27.42 -25.01
N SER A 152 7.07 -26.45 -24.86
CA SER A 152 7.49 -25.98 -23.55
C SER A 152 6.26 -25.46 -22.81
N GLN A 153 6.13 -25.80 -21.54
CA GLN A 153 5.09 -25.23 -20.68
C GLN A 153 5.59 -23.93 -20.04
N ASP A 154 4.65 -23.03 -19.74
CA ASP A 154 4.93 -21.82 -19.01
C ASP A 154 5.39 -22.14 -17.58
N ILE A 155 6.24 -21.29 -17.04
CA ILE A 155 6.68 -21.40 -15.64
C ILE A 155 5.83 -20.47 -14.80
N THR A 156 5.19 -20.99 -13.77
CA THR A 156 4.41 -20.20 -12.82
C THR A 156 5.04 -20.26 -11.44
N TRP A 157 5.35 -19.09 -10.90
CA TRP A 157 5.75 -18.94 -9.51
C TRP A 157 4.53 -18.53 -8.67
N LYS A 158 4.37 -19.18 -7.52
CA LYS A 158 3.31 -18.87 -6.56
C LYS A 158 3.93 -18.30 -5.30
N PHE A 159 3.42 -17.17 -4.88
CA PHE A 159 3.81 -16.48 -3.66
C PHE A 159 2.62 -16.44 -2.71
N ASN A 160 2.83 -16.81 -1.45
CA ASN A 160 1.81 -16.64 -0.43
C ASN A 160 1.63 -15.13 -0.14
N SER A 161 0.50 -14.58 -0.51
CA SER A 161 0.22 -13.14 -0.38
C SER A 161 0.19 -12.67 1.08
N LEU A 162 -0.03 -13.56 2.04
CA LEU A 162 0.01 -13.22 3.47
C LEU A 162 1.43 -13.15 4.02
N LEU A 163 2.36 -13.94 3.47
CA LEU A 163 3.72 -14.05 3.99
C LEU A 163 4.74 -13.22 3.21
N THR A 164 4.60 -13.16 1.90
CA THR A 164 5.63 -12.59 1.01
C THR A 164 5.20 -11.34 0.27
N ARG A 165 3.89 -11.11 0.14
CA ARG A 165 3.33 -9.88 -0.49
C ARG A 165 4.00 -9.49 -1.80
N ALA A 166 4.50 -10.45 -2.56
CA ALA A 166 5.14 -10.19 -3.84
C ALA A 166 4.21 -9.35 -4.74
N THR A 167 4.75 -8.30 -5.32
CA THR A 167 4.03 -7.44 -6.27
C THR A 167 4.83 -7.30 -7.56
N LEU A 168 4.15 -7.23 -8.70
CA LEU A 168 4.77 -7.05 -10.01
C LEU A 168 4.46 -5.65 -10.53
N LEU A 169 5.44 -4.76 -10.46
CA LEU A 169 5.35 -3.36 -10.87
C LEU A 169 5.71 -3.24 -12.36
N GLY A 170 4.78 -2.82 -13.19
CA GLY A 170 4.98 -2.70 -14.63
C GLY A 170 3.76 -2.13 -15.34
N HIS A 171 3.92 -1.77 -16.60
CA HIS A 171 2.81 -1.28 -17.42
C HIS A 171 1.87 -2.42 -17.81
N VAL A 172 0.57 -2.19 -17.63
CA VAL A 172 -0.48 -3.15 -17.99
C VAL A 172 -0.70 -3.13 -19.50
N THR A 173 -0.70 -4.30 -20.13
CA THR A 173 -1.05 -4.48 -21.54
C THR A 173 -2.58 -4.48 -21.75
N ALA A 174 -3.01 -4.40 -23.00
CA ALA A 174 -4.43 -4.51 -23.34
C ALA A 174 -5.05 -5.89 -22.97
N SER A 175 -4.23 -6.93 -22.77
CA SER A 175 -4.68 -8.25 -22.30
C SER A 175 -4.73 -8.38 -20.79
N GLY A 176 -4.30 -7.37 -20.04
CA GLY A 176 -4.21 -7.41 -18.58
C GLY A 176 -2.89 -8.01 -18.05
N ASP A 177 -1.97 -8.36 -18.92
CA ASP A 177 -0.64 -8.82 -18.54
C ASP A 177 0.30 -7.66 -18.24
N ILE A 178 1.43 -7.92 -17.61
CA ILE A 178 2.46 -6.90 -17.35
C ILE A 178 3.52 -6.94 -18.45
N ALA A 179 3.69 -5.81 -19.13
CA ALA A 179 4.74 -5.63 -20.14
C ALA A 179 6.13 -5.63 -19.48
N LEU A 180 7.11 -6.21 -20.18
CA LEU A 180 8.50 -6.14 -19.74
C LEU A 180 9.25 -4.99 -20.44
N PRO A 181 10.21 -4.32 -19.78
CA PRO A 181 10.75 -4.65 -18.45
C PRO A 181 9.81 -4.27 -17.30
N ALA A 182 9.88 -5.02 -16.19
CA ALA A 182 9.08 -4.84 -14.99
C ALA A 182 9.91 -5.10 -13.73
N VAL A 183 9.35 -4.86 -12.56
CA VAL A 183 9.99 -5.16 -11.26
C VAL A 183 9.12 -6.12 -10.48
N LEU A 184 9.63 -7.29 -10.17
CA LEU A 184 9.09 -8.15 -9.13
C LEU A 184 9.67 -7.68 -7.80
N HIS A 185 8.83 -7.09 -6.97
CA HIS A 185 9.22 -6.63 -5.65
C HIS A 185 8.79 -7.65 -4.59
N LEU A 186 9.72 -7.98 -3.71
CA LEU A 186 9.55 -8.92 -2.61
C LEU A 186 9.78 -8.16 -1.30
N PRO A 187 8.71 -7.73 -0.61
CA PRO A 187 8.83 -6.94 0.61
C PRO A 187 9.74 -7.57 1.65
N GLY A 188 10.57 -6.75 2.27
CA GLY A 188 11.56 -7.19 3.23
C GLY A 188 12.76 -7.96 2.67
N MET A 189 12.84 -8.19 1.35
CA MET A 189 13.97 -8.85 0.68
C MET A 189 14.64 -7.95 -0.35
N GLY A 190 13.87 -7.18 -1.12
CA GLY A 190 14.31 -6.35 -2.23
C GLY A 190 13.60 -6.66 -3.53
N SER A 191 14.19 -6.29 -4.65
CA SER A 191 13.54 -6.36 -5.96
C SER A 191 14.34 -7.18 -6.98
N LEU A 192 13.62 -7.72 -7.96
CA LEU A 192 14.16 -8.32 -9.17
C LEU A 192 13.68 -7.52 -10.38
N ARG A 193 14.57 -6.84 -11.09
CA ARG A 193 14.28 -6.26 -12.39
C ARG A 193 14.18 -7.36 -13.43
N ILE A 194 13.07 -7.45 -14.13
CA ILE A 194 12.80 -8.49 -15.13
C ILE A 194 12.94 -7.91 -16.53
N TYR A 195 13.80 -8.51 -17.30
CA TYR A 195 13.99 -8.20 -18.72
C TYR A 195 13.68 -9.45 -19.55
N ALA A 196 13.26 -9.26 -20.79
CA ALA A 196 13.13 -10.34 -21.73
C ALA A 196 13.82 -10.03 -23.06
N THR A 197 14.41 -11.05 -23.67
CA THR A 197 14.93 -10.99 -25.02
C THR A 197 14.16 -11.95 -25.92
N GLY A 198 13.93 -11.55 -27.18
CA GLY A 198 13.17 -12.33 -28.16
C GLY A 198 12.60 -11.40 -29.24
N LYS A 199 11.98 -11.97 -30.27
CA LYS A 199 11.35 -11.19 -31.36
C LYS A 199 10.12 -10.41 -30.91
N ALA A 200 9.43 -10.88 -29.88
CA ALA A 200 8.37 -10.15 -29.17
C ALA A 200 8.70 -10.20 -27.69
N SER A 201 8.70 -9.05 -27.01
CA SER A 201 8.82 -9.03 -25.55
C SER A 201 7.58 -9.68 -24.97
N PRO A 202 7.67 -10.86 -24.33
CA PRO A 202 6.52 -11.49 -23.72
C PRO A 202 6.07 -10.62 -22.53
N ALA A 203 4.77 -10.50 -22.36
CA ALA A 203 4.20 -10.00 -21.13
C ALA A 203 4.18 -11.12 -20.09
N VAL A 204 4.19 -10.77 -18.83
CA VAL A 204 4.14 -11.69 -17.70
C VAL A 204 2.74 -11.67 -17.11
N HIS A 205 2.17 -12.84 -16.87
CA HIS A 205 0.87 -12.95 -16.23
C HIS A 205 1.01 -12.71 -14.73
N TYR A 206 0.22 -11.80 -14.19
CA TYR A 206 0.20 -11.45 -12.78
C TYR A 206 -1.24 -11.51 -12.26
N VAL A 207 -1.52 -12.45 -11.39
CA VAL A 207 -2.89 -12.72 -10.91
C VAL A 207 -2.87 -12.98 -9.41
N ALA A 208 -3.86 -12.41 -8.70
CA ALA A 208 -4.17 -12.80 -7.34
C ALA A 208 -5.22 -13.91 -7.33
N LEU A 209 -4.90 -15.03 -6.73
CA LEU A 209 -5.87 -16.09 -6.48
C LEU A 209 -6.48 -15.87 -5.10
N ARG A 210 -7.76 -15.53 -5.08
CA ARG A 210 -8.55 -15.41 -3.85
C ARG A 210 -9.20 -16.75 -3.52
N ARG A 211 -8.91 -17.26 -2.29
CA ARG A 211 -9.54 -18.42 -1.63
C ARG A 211 -9.59 -19.75 -2.42
N PRO A 212 -9.40 -20.90 -1.75
CA PRO A 212 -9.19 -21.03 -0.30
C PRO A 212 -7.82 -20.60 0.19
N THR A 213 -6.88 -20.33 -0.71
CA THR A 213 -5.51 -19.92 -0.44
C THR A 213 -5.22 -18.64 -1.20
N SER A 214 -4.79 -17.60 -0.49
CA SER A 214 -4.42 -16.32 -1.09
C SER A 214 -3.02 -16.41 -1.67
N PHE A 215 -2.92 -16.59 -2.98
CA PHE A 215 -1.64 -16.59 -3.70
C PHE A 215 -1.60 -15.45 -4.71
N VAL A 216 -0.41 -14.90 -4.86
CA VAL A 216 -0.02 -14.13 -6.05
C VAL A 216 0.76 -15.06 -6.97
N THR A 217 0.44 -15.05 -8.24
CA THR A 217 1.14 -15.84 -9.25
C THR A 217 1.79 -14.96 -10.30
N VAL A 218 3.01 -15.34 -10.69
CA VAL A 218 3.75 -14.73 -11.81
C VAL A 218 4.07 -15.82 -12.79
N THR A 219 3.53 -15.72 -14.00
CA THR A 219 3.71 -16.73 -15.06
C THR A 219 4.58 -16.19 -16.17
N PHE A 220 5.64 -16.90 -16.47
CA PHE A 220 6.60 -16.61 -17.54
C PHE A 220 6.26 -17.50 -18.75
N PRO A 221 5.76 -16.92 -19.86
CA PRO A 221 5.43 -17.65 -21.05
C PRO A 221 6.63 -18.39 -21.67
N ALA A 222 6.40 -19.58 -22.14
CA ALA A 222 7.39 -20.38 -22.84
C ALA A 222 7.61 -19.90 -24.28
N ALA A 223 8.70 -20.37 -24.90
CA ALA A 223 8.97 -20.17 -26.31
C ALA A 223 7.88 -20.84 -27.19
N THR A 224 7.56 -20.18 -28.31
CA THR A 224 6.54 -20.64 -29.28
C THR A 224 7.14 -20.85 -30.66
N ALA A 225 6.36 -21.39 -31.60
CA ALA A 225 6.79 -21.53 -32.98
C ALA A 225 7.18 -20.20 -33.64
N GLN A 226 6.53 -19.09 -33.25
CA GLN A 226 6.81 -17.73 -33.74
C GLN A 226 8.02 -17.11 -33.03
N ASN A 227 8.20 -17.46 -31.76
CA ASN A 227 9.31 -16.98 -30.92
C ASN A 227 10.08 -18.16 -30.34
N LYS A 228 10.98 -18.72 -31.18
CA LYS A 228 11.65 -20.00 -30.92
C LYS A 228 12.55 -20.02 -29.68
N MET A 229 12.89 -18.87 -29.14
CA MET A 229 13.67 -18.71 -27.92
C MET A 229 13.21 -17.45 -27.20
N VAL A 230 12.97 -17.60 -25.92
CA VAL A 230 12.72 -16.49 -25.00
C VAL A 230 13.69 -16.61 -23.83
N GLU A 231 14.36 -15.52 -23.51
CA GLU A 231 15.23 -15.46 -22.34
C GLU A 231 14.74 -14.36 -21.39
N TYR A 232 14.54 -14.74 -20.15
CA TYR A 232 14.23 -13.85 -19.04
C TYR A 232 15.49 -13.68 -18.20
N THR A 233 15.86 -12.42 -17.94
CA THR A 233 16.92 -12.06 -17.01
C THR A 233 16.31 -11.33 -15.84
N LEU A 234 16.46 -11.86 -14.63
CA LEU A 234 16.01 -11.28 -13.39
C LEU A 234 17.23 -10.80 -12.62
N GLU A 235 17.38 -9.49 -12.50
CA GLU A 235 18.51 -8.83 -11.84
C GLU A 235 18.11 -8.30 -10.47
N THR A 236 18.82 -8.70 -9.43
CA THR A 236 18.57 -8.18 -8.07
C THR A 236 18.89 -6.70 -7.98
N ALA A 237 18.00 -5.94 -7.36
CA ALA A 237 18.14 -4.50 -7.15
C ALA A 237 17.62 -4.09 -5.78
N ALA A 238 18.31 -3.12 -5.16
CA ALA A 238 17.76 -2.29 -4.11
C ALA A 238 17.39 -0.95 -4.74
N ILE A 239 16.12 -0.58 -4.70
CA ILE A 239 15.57 0.59 -5.38
C ILE A 239 15.09 1.58 -4.32
N TYR A 240 15.83 2.65 -4.12
CA TYR A 240 15.57 3.68 -3.12
C TYR A 240 16.21 5.01 -3.57
N PRO A 241 15.71 6.17 -3.13
CA PRO A 241 16.35 7.46 -3.38
C PRO A 241 17.75 7.50 -2.77
N ALA A 242 18.74 7.84 -3.60
CA ALA A 242 20.11 8.02 -3.12
C ALA A 242 20.22 9.32 -2.30
N ILE A 243 20.86 9.24 -1.15
CA ILE A 243 21.09 10.39 -0.28
C ILE A 243 22.57 10.78 -0.36
N PRO A 244 22.89 12.01 -0.77
CA PRO A 244 24.25 12.48 -0.84
C PRO A 244 24.96 12.37 0.53
N GLY A 245 26.15 11.78 0.53
CA GLY A 245 26.95 11.61 1.75
C GLY A 245 26.55 10.46 2.69
N MET A 246 25.48 9.70 2.35
CA MET A 246 25.13 8.50 3.11
C MET A 246 26.05 7.33 2.72
N PRO A 247 26.88 6.80 3.64
CA PRO A 247 27.76 5.67 3.32
C PRO A 247 26.97 4.42 2.95
N ALA A 248 27.37 3.72 1.89
CA ALA A 248 26.67 2.52 1.41
C ALA A 248 26.71 1.36 2.43
N ASP A 249 27.69 1.34 3.30
CA ASP A 249 27.91 0.34 4.35
C ASP A 249 27.27 0.70 5.70
N ASP A 250 26.69 1.90 5.85
CA ASP A 250 25.97 2.28 7.07
C ASP A 250 24.67 1.47 7.22
N ARG A 251 24.74 0.44 8.06
CA ARG A 251 23.65 -0.53 8.26
C ARG A 251 22.41 0.05 8.95
N ARG A 252 22.51 1.21 9.59
CA ARG A 252 21.37 1.88 10.21
C ARG A 252 20.27 2.21 9.20
N PHE A 253 20.64 2.38 7.92
CA PHE A 253 19.74 2.69 6.83
C PHE A 253 19.35 1.47 5.96
N ASP A 254 19.68 0.25 6.37
CA ASP A 254 19.35 -0.94 5.58
C ASP A 254 17.83 -1.16 5.46
N GLY A 255 17.05 -0.83 6.49
CA GLY A 255 15.59 -0.82 6.41
C GLY A 255 15.09 0.11 5.31
N TYR A 256 15.54 1.37 5.31
CA TYR A 256 15.19 2.33 4.27
C TYR A 256 15.58 1.85 2.86
N ARG A 257 16.81 1.35 2.69
CA ARG A 257 17.32 0.93 1.37
C ARG A 257 16.58 -0.27 0.79
N ARG A 258 16.16 -1.20 1.63
CA ARG A 258 15.52 -2.43 1.21
C ARG A 258 14.02 -2.24 1.04
N ASP A 259 13.40 -1.51 1.98
CA ASP A 259 11.95 -1.50 2.15
C ASP A 259 11.28 -0.22 1.59
N PHE A 260 12.05 0.69 0.94
CA PHE A 260 11.50 1.92 0.36
C PHE A 260 10.37 1.64 -0.65
N LEU A 261 10.46 0.56 -1.42
CA LEU A 261 9.44 0.18 -2.38
C LEU A 261 8.27 -0.59 -1.75
N ASP A 262 8.35 -0.97 -0.49
CA ASP A 262 7.30 -1.79 0.15
C ASP A 262 5.94 -1.08 0.18
N ILE A 263 5.91 0.25 0.08
CA ILE A 263 4.68 1.04 -0.03
C ILE A 263 3.94 0.83 -1.37
N PHE A 264 4.65 0.44 -2.44
CA PHE A 264 4.04 0.30 -3.77
C PHE A 264 3.53 -1.13 -3.97
N GLN A 265 2.36 -1.42 -3.40
CA GLN A 265 1.69 -2.70 -3.56
C GLN A 265 0.54 -2.56 -4.56
N LEU A 266 0.55 -3.36 -5.61
CA LEU A 266 -0.52 -3.38 -6.60
C LEU A 266 -1.59 -4.41 -6.26
N HIS A 267 -2.84 -4.02 -6.35
CA HIS A 267 -3.95 -4.95 -6.43
C HIS A 267 -3.84 -5.74 -7.73
N ALA A 268 -3.64 -7.05 -7.63
CA ALA A 268 -3.27 -7.87 -8.78
C ALA A 268 -4.34 -7.95 -9.89
N GLU A 269 -5.63 -7.74 -9.57
CA GLU A 269 -6.71 -7.75 -10.56
C GLU A 269 -6.99 -6.36 -11.16
N LEU A 270 -6.83 -5.30 -10.35
CA LEU A 270 -7.16 -3.93 -10.76
C LEU A 270 -5.92 -3.16 -11.22
N HIS A 271 -4.73 -3.65 -10.91
CA HIS A 271 -3.44 -3.03 -11.21
C HIS A 271 -3.33 -1.58 -10.69
N VAL A 272 -3.95 -1.30 -9.55
CA VAL A 272 -3.87 -0.02 -8.84
C VAL A 272 -3.18 -0.20 -7.51
N LEU A 273 -2.56 0.86 -7.02
CA LEU A 273 -1.96 0.86 -5.69
C LEU A 273 -3.03 0.64 -4.62
N ALA A 274 -2.74 -0.22 -3.69
CA ALA A 274 -3.68 -0.68 -2.68
C ALA A 274 -3.01 -0.80 -1.32
N ASN A 275 -3.79 -0.54 -0.29
CA ASN A 275 -3.42 -0.78 1.10
C ASN A 275 -3.73 -2.23 1.52
N ASN A 276 -3.61 -2.53 2.78
CA ASN A 276 -4.05 -3.79 3.40
C ASN A 276 -3.65 -5.02 2.58
N SER A 277 -2.35 -5.25 2.45
CA SER A 277 -1.89 -6.43 1.76
C SER A 277 -2.18 -6.46 0.25
N ALA A 278 -2.26 -5.30 -0.36
CA ALA A 278 -2.65 -5.16 -1.77
C ALA A 278 -4.07 -5.68 -2.07
N SER A 279 -4.95 -5.69 -1.06
CA SER A 279 -6.34 -6.13 -1.23
C SER A 279 -7.35 -5.00 -1.35
N ASP A 280 -7.00 -3.81 -0.84
CA ASP A 280 -7.92 -2.69 -0.70
C ASP A 280 -7.40 -1.43 -1.40
N PRO A 281 -7.90 -1.13 -2.61
CA PRO A 281 -7.60 0.14 -3.27
C PRO A 281 -8.26 1.29 -2.48
N CYS A 282 -7.48 1.97 -1.66
CA CYS A 282 -7.95 3.02 -0.77
C CYS A 282 -7.63 4.40 -1.34
N ALA A 283 -8.63 5.14 -1.79
CA ALA A 283 -8.45 6.46 -2.39
C ALA A 283 -7.87 7.49 -1.39
N PHE A 284 -8.10 7.29 -0.11
CA PHE A 284 -7.67 8.19 0.97
C PHE A 284 -6.18 8.07 1.31
N THR A 285 -5.48 7.01 0.88
CA THR A 285 -4.03 6.82 1.13
C THR A 285 -3.16 7.14 -0.10
N VAL A 286 -3.73 7.41 -1.28
CA VAL A 286 -2.96 7.58 -2.53
C VAL A 286 -1.93 8.71 -2.43
N TYR A 287 -2.18 9.73 -1.60
CA TYR A 287 -1.23 10.83 -1.39
C TYR A 287 0.10 10.36 -0.77
N GLU A 288 0.08 9.32 0.05
CA GLU A 288 1.29 8.76 0.67
C GLU A 288 2.18 8.09 -0.38
N TYR A 289 1.54 7.32 -1.27
CA TYR A 289 2.23 6.69 -2.40
C TYR A 289 2.79 7.74 -3.36
N ALA A 290 2.01 8.80 -3.63
CA ALA A 290 2.42 9.88 -4.54
C ALA A 290 3.60 10.70 -3.97
N ASP A 291 3.58 11.01 -2.68
CA ASP A 291 4.70 11.64 -1.99
C ASP A 291 5.98 10.81 -2.11
N MET A 292 5.90 9.49 -1.91
CA MET A 292 7.04 8.58 -2.05
C MET A 292 7.49 8.45 -3.52
N ALA A 293 6.55 8.39 -4.45
CA ALA A 293 6.81 8.20 -5.89
C ALA A 293 7.61 9.35 -6.49
N ARG A 294 7.42 10.59 -6.01
CA ARG A 294 8.18 11.76 -6.47
C ARG A 294 9.69 11.62 -6.31
N TYR A 295 10.13 10.85 -5.32
CA TYR A 295 11.54 10.68 -4.97
C TYR A 295 12.08 9.32 -5.39
N ALA A 296 11.23 8.38 -5.75
CA ALA A 296 11.65 7.06 -6.20
C ALA A 296 12.51 7.17 -7.46
N PRO A 297 13.64 6.47 -7.55
CA PRO A 297 14.39 6.40 -8.79
C PRO A 297 13.60 5.60 -9.85
N GLU A 298 14.03 5.68 -11.09
CA GLU A 298 13.48 4.83 -12.16
C GLU A 298 13.53 3.36 -11.76
N LEU A 299 12.38 2.70 -11.80
CA LEU A 299 12.23 1.30 -11.38
C LEU A 299 12.96 0.37 -12.35
N VAL A 300 12.62 0.49 -13.62
CA VAL A 300 13.31 -0.05 -14.80
C VAL A 300 13.22 0.97 -15.91
N LYS A 301 14.00 0.78 -16.98
CA LYS A 301 13.98 1.70 -18.11
C LYS A 301 12.56 1.89 -18.67
N GLY A 302 12.07 3.12 -18.56
CA GLY A 302 10.76 3.52 -19.07
C GLY A 302 9.61 3.26 -18.10
N LEU A 303 9.88 2.92 -16.83
CA LEU A 303 8.89 2.78 -15.78
C LEU A 303 9.37 3.49 -14.51
N THR A 304 8.57 4.41 -14.01
CA THR A 304 8.76 5.11 -12.74
C THR A 304 7.63 4.79 -11.76
N ALA A 305 7.82 5.11 -10.49
CA ALA A 305 6.72 4.99 -9.52
C ALA A 305 5.58 5.97 -9.82
N LEU A 306 5.86 7.10 -10.50
CA LEU A 306 4.83 8.04 -10.94
C LEU A 306 3.89 7.45 -12.01
N ASP A 307 4.36 6.49 -12.82
CA ASP A 307 3.49 5.79 -13.76
C ASP A 307 2.42 4.97 -13.02
N LEU A 308 2.79 4.34 -11.89
CA LEU A 308 1.84 3.61 -11.02
C LEU A 308 0.81 4.56 -10.39
N ILE A 309 1.25 5.77 -10.00
CA ILE A 309 0.33 6.82 -9.52
C ILE A 309 -0.64 7.24 -10.62
N CYS A 310 -0.15 7.44 -11.84
CA CYS A 310 -0.99 7.79 -13.00
C CYS A 310 -2.06 6.73 -13.26
N GLU A 311 -1.69 5.46 -13.31
CA GLU A 311 -2.63 4.35 -13.52
C GLU A 311 -3.67 4.26 -12.39
N THR A 312 -3.25 4.46 -11.15
CA THR A 312 -4.14 4.52 -9.98
C THR A 312 -5.11 5.70 -10.06
N LEU A 313 -4.63 6.89 -10.41
CA LEU A 313 -5.48 8.07 -10.60
C LEU A 313 -6.45 7.90 -11.78
N ASP A 314 -6.01 7.31 -12.90
CA ASP A 314 -6.89 7.05 -14.05
C ASP A 314 -8.02 6.07 -13.69
N HIS A 315 -7.76 5.08 -12.82
CA HIS A 315 -8.78 4.20 -12.27
C HIS A 315 -9.87 4.99 -11.52
N TYR A 316 -9.48 5.87 -10.59
CA TYR A 316 -10.45 6.68 -9.85
C TYR A 316 -11.16 7.70 -10.75
N LEU A 317 -10.46 8.31 -11.69
CA LEU A 317 -11.04 9.23 -12.66
C LEU A 317 -12.02 8.56 -13.63
N ALA A 318 -11.89 7.27 -13.88
CA ALA A 318 -12.83 6.48 -14.66
C ALA A 318 -14.14 6.16 -13.92
N GLY A 319 -14.28 6.59 -12.67
CA GLY A 319 -15.49 6.39 -11.88
C GLY A 319 -15.53 5.11 -11.05
N PHE A 320 -14.39 4.44 -10.88
CA PHE A 320 -14.28 3.26 -10.01
C PHE A 320 -14.12 3.62 -8.53
N LEU A 321 -14.53 4.79 -8.17
CA LEU A 321 -14.45 5.34 -6.82
C LEU A 321 -15.23 4.51 -5.79
N ALA A 322 -16.21 3.73 -6.21
CA ALA A 322 -16.86 2.75 -5.35
C ALA A 322 -15.85 1.80 -4.66
N TYR A 323 -14.74 1.52 -5.32
CA TYR A 323 -13.67 0.72 -4.77
C TYR A 323 -12.64 1.51 -3.96
N GLY A 324 -12.55 2.80 -4.21
CA GLY A 324 -11.62 3.68 -3.52
C GLY A 324 -12.26 4.52 -2.46
N MET A 325 -13.56 4.39 -2.29
CA MET A 325 -14.29 5.02 -1.20
C MET A 325 -14.28 4.13 0.00
N PRO A 326 -13.69 4.56 1.09
CA PRO A 326 -13.56 3.75 2.28
C PRO A 326 -14.88 3.16 2.72
N GLY A 327 -15.90 3.97 2.83
CA GLY A 327 -17.22 3.51 3.23
C GLY A 327 -17.90 2.56 2.26
N ASN A 328 -17.62 2.64 0.98
CA ASN A 328 -18.38 1.95 -0.06
C ASN A 328 -17.77 0.64 -0.50
N MET A 329 -16.47 0.57 -0.53
CA MET A 329 -15.78 -0.66 -0.89
C MET A 329 -16.13 -1.81 0.05
N TRP A 330 -16.31 -1.51 1.32
CA TRP A 330 -16.55 -2.49 2.37
C TRP A 330 -18.00 -2.95 2.48
N TYR A 331 -18.93 -2.05 2.15
CA TYR A 331 -20.33 -2.22 2.52
C TYR A 331 -21.26 -2.33 1.34
N ASP A 332 -20.80 -1.92 0.17
CA ASP A 332 -21.63 -1.94 -1.04
C ASP A 332 -20.92 -2.62 -2.21
N HIS A 333 -20.56 -3.88 -2.01
CA HIS A 333 -20.06 -4.74 -3.08
C HIS A 333 -21.10 -5.00 -4.18
N GLN A 334 -22.36 -4.60 -3.97
CA GLN A 334 -23.44 -4.79 -4.91
C GLN A 334 -23.63 -3.58 -5.81
N THR A 335 -23.11 -2.42 -5.41
CA THR A 335 -23.20 -1.22 -6.24
C THR A 335 -22.17 -1.31 -7.36
N PRO A 336 -22.58 -1.22 -8.62
CA PRO A 336 -21.65 -1.22 -9.74
C PRO A 336 -20.64 -0.08 -9.63
N PRO A 337 -19.40 -0.27 -10.04
CA PRO A 337 -18.40 0.81 -10.11
C PRO A 337 -18.94 2.00 -10.90
N GLY A 338 -18.76 3.21 -10.38
CA GLY A 338 -19.25 4.44 -10.99
C GLY A 338 -20.74 4.73 -10.79
N ALA A 339 -21.51 3.83 -10.14
CA ALA A 339 -22.91 4.07 -9.82
C ALA A 339 -23.11 4.95 -8.59
N ILE A 340 -22.06 5.14 -7.79
CA ILE A 340 -22.10 6.02 -6.62
C ILE A 340 -21.75 7.43 -7.06
N ASP A 341 -22.66 8.35 -6.78
CA ASP A 341 -22.39 9.77 -6.95
C ASP A 341 -21.52 10.25 -5.78
N PHE A 342 -20.26 10.54 -6.08
CA PHE A 342 -19.33 11.13 -5.13
C PHE A 342 -19.72 12.49 -4.62
N GLN A 343 -20.68 13.11 -5.24
CA GLN A 343 -21.28 14.33 -4.74
C GLN A 343 -22.24 14.05 -3.59
N GLU A 344 -22.66 12.79 -3.47
CA GLU A 344 -23.38 12.38 -2.29
C GLU A 344 -22.41 12.26 -1.12
N ARG A 345 -22.78 12.80 -0.03
CA ARG A 345 -22.22 13.09 1.28
C ARG A 345 -21.59 11.93 2.06
N TYR A 346 -21.09 10.89 1.40
CA TYR A 346 -20.75 9.63 2.05
C TYR A 346 -19.32 9.18 1.86
N THR A 347 -18.52 9.98 1.16
CA THR A 347 -17.05 9.79 1.11
C THR A 347 -16.43 10.26 2.41
N PHE A 348 -15.36 9.64 2.81
CA PHE A 348 -14.50 10.21 3.83
C PHE A 348 -13.98 11.58 3.40
N SER A 349 -13.81 12.48 4.38
CA SER A 349 -13.38 13.86 4.13
C SER A 349 -11.97 13.95 3.57
N ASP A 350 -11.15 12.93 3.73
CA ASP A 350 -9.78 12.81 3.23
C ASP A 350 -9.66 12.22 1.82
N THR A 351 -10.72 11.61 1.27
CA THR A 351 -10.69 10.94 -0.03
C THR A 351 -10.32 11.87 -1.19
N TYR A 352 -11.08 12.94 -1.40
CA TYR A 352 -10.76 13.90 -2.47
C TYR A 352 -9.48 14.71 -2.23
N PRO A 353 -9.18 15.14 -0.99
CA PRO A 353 -7.88 15.71 -0.69
C PRO A 353 -6.72 14.83 -1.11
N SER A 354 -6.75 13.54 -0.77
CA SER A 354 -5.72 12.57 -1.16
C SER A 354 -5.53 12.51 -2.67
N LEU A 355 -6.61 12.36 -3.44
CA LEU A 355 -6.55 12.28 -4.90
C LEU A 355 -6.04 13.57 -5.57
N LEU A 356 -6.41 14.74 -5.04
CA LEU A 356 -5.95 16.04 -5.56
C LEU A 356 -4.47 16.29 -5.27
N ILE A 357 -4.00 15.91 -4.09
CA ILE A 357 -2.57 15.95 -3.73
C ILE A 357 -1.79 15.02 -4.67
N SER A 358 -2.26 13.80 -4.85
CA SER A 358 -1.62 12.81 -5.73
C SER A 358 -1.56 13.26 -7.18
N ALA A 359 -2.61 13.92 -7.68
CA ALA A 359 -2.62 14.47 -9.02
C ALA A 359 -1.58 15.59 -9.19
N TYR A 360 -1.43 16.45 -8.18
CA TYR A 360 -0.38 17.46 -8.17
C TYR A 360 1.02 16.82 -8.16
N ASP A 361 1.25 15.87 -7.27
CA ASP A 361 2.56 15.22 -7.12
C ASP A 361 2.95 14.48 -8.41
N TYR A 362 1.98 13.81 -9.05
CA TYR A 362 2.18 13.21 -10.36
C TYR A 362 2.58 14.25 -11.42
N ILE A 363 1.83 15.35 -11.54
CA ILE A 363 2.10 16.40 -12.53
C ILE A 363 3.40 17.15 -12.24
N ASP A 364 3.72 17.37 -10.98
CA ASP A 364 4.96 18.03 -10.58
C ASP A 364 6.18 17.18 -10.90
N GLY A 365 6.11 15.88 -10.65
CA GLY A 365 7.20 14.94 -10.92
C GLY A 365 7.33 14.53 -12.40
N SER A 366 6.21 14.30 -13.10
CA SER A 366 6.21 13.81 -14.49
C SER A 366 6.22 14.91 -15.55
N GLY A 367 5.65 16.09 -15.25
CA GLY A 367 5.42 17.15 -16.22
C GLY A 367 4.35 16.85 -17.27
N ASP A 368 3.49 15.85 -17.09
CA ASP A 368 2.49 15.40 -18.07
C ASP A 368 1.32 16.39 -18.24
N LYS A 369 1.56 17.44 -18.98
CA LYS A 369 0.53 18.45 -19.32
C LYS A 369 -0.64 17.87 -20.14
N LYS A 370 -0.45 16.74 -20.84
CA LYS A 370 -1.51 16.13 -21.64
C LYS A 370 -2.53 15.45 -20.71
N TRP A 371 -2.04 14.71 -19.75
CA TRP A 371 -2.88 14.09 -18.71
C TRP A 371 -3.63 15.15 -17.91
N LEU A 372 -2.95 16.22 -17.49
CA LEU A 372 -3.58 17.32 -16.75
C LEU A 372 -4.72 17.96 -17.56
N ARG A 373 -4.50 18.31 -18.85
CA ARG A 373 -5.56 18.87 -19.72
C ARG A 373 -6.76 17.94 -19.87
N LYS A 374 -6.52 16.62 -19.99
CA LYS A 374 -7.58 15.61 -20.10
C LYS A 374 -8.46 15.59 -18.86
N ASN A 375 -7.86 15.69 -17.68
CA ASN A 375 -8.50 15.38 -16.40
C ASN A 375 -8.85 16.62 -15.56
N TYR A 376 -8.37 17.82 -15.93
CA TYR A 376 -8.53 19.05 -15.15
C TYR A 376 -9.98 19.34 -14.71
N LYS A 377 -10.94 19.14 -15.61
CA LYS A 377 -12.36 19.38 -15.30
C LYS A 377 -12.87 18.50 -14.16
N GLN A 378 -12.43 17.24 -14.08
CA GLN A 378 -12.83 16.34 -13.01
C GLN A 378 -12.09 16.66 -11.70
N LEU A 379 -10.80 16.98 -11.78
CA LEU A 379 -10.04 17.43 -10.60
C LEU A 379 -10.65 18.70 -10.00
N ARG A 380 -11.04 19.65 -10.84
CA ARG A 380 -11.75 20.85 -10.44
C ARG A 380 -13.07 20.52 -9.72
N LYS A 381 -13.87 19.58 -10.29
CA LYS A 381 -15.12 19.13 -9.66
C LYS A 381 -14.86 18.57 -8.26
N TRP A 382 -13.84 17.74 -8.07
CA TRP A 382 -13.46 17.20 -6.77
C TRP A 382 -13.06 18.31 -5.80
N ALA A 383 -12.24 19.29 -6.25
CA ALA A 383 -11.84 20.41 -5.42
C ALA A 383 -13.03 21.31 -5.01
N ASP A 384 -14.04 21.44 -5.87
CA ASP A 384 -15.24 22.25 -5.60
C ASP A 384 -16.17 21.57 -4.58
N THR A 385 -16.07 20.25 -4.40
CA THR A 385 -16.90 19.49 -3.45
C THR A 385 -16.30 19.39 -2.04
N LEU A 386 -15.08 19.89 -1.81
CA LEU A 386 -14.40 19.77 -0.50
C LEU A 386 -15.12 20.49 0.67
N THR A 387 -16.12 21.30 0.42
CA THR A 387 -16.85 22.07 1.46
C THR A 387 -18.35 21.75 1.40
N VAL A 388 -18.70 20.50 1.49
CA VAL A 388 -20.08 20.04 1.17
C VAL A 388 -21.10 20.39 2.24
N GLU A 389 -20.73 20.51 3.51
CA GLU A 389 -21.62 21.02 4.55
C GLU A 389 -21.06 22.30 5.17
N ASN A 390 -21.72 23.40 4.93
CA ASN A 390 -21.30 24.70 5.43
C ASN A 390 -22.53 25.49 5.90
N ALA A 391 -23.17 24.98 6.95
CA ALA A 391 -24.36 25.59 7.51
C ALA A 391 -24.09 26.94 8.19
N ASP A 392 -22.85 27.18 8.63
CA ASP A 392 -22.42 28.36 9.38
C ASP A 392 -21.43 29.26 8.62
N ASN A 393 -21.22 29.00 7.30
CA ASN A 393 -20.20 29.66 6.46
C ASN A 393 -18.76 29.48 6.96
N SER A 394 -18.46 28.41 7.72
CA SER A 394 -17.10 28.04 8.08
C SER A 394 -16.26 27.75 6.81
N PRO A 395 -14.99 28.17 6.73
CA PRO A 395 -14.12 27.79 5.62
C PRO A 395 -13.64 26.33 5.71
N LEU A 396 -13.88 25.67 6.85
CA LEU A 396 -13.44 24.31 7.10
C LEU A 396 -14.27 23.28 6.31
N ILE A 397 -13.64 22.14 6.02
CA ILE A 397 -14.33 20.95 5.55
C ILE A 397 -15.10 20.37 6.74
N GLU A 398 -16.38 20.13 6.53
CA GLU A 398 -17.30 19.63 7.55
C GLU A 398 -17.88 18.29 7.12
N TYR A 399 -17.98 17.38 8.05
CA TYR A 399 -18.56 16.07 7.84
C TYR A 399 -19.98 16.00 8.44
N PRO A 400 -20.93 15.29 7.77
CA PRO A 400 -22.32 15.23 8.23
C PRO A 400 -22.51 14.68 9.63
N MET A 401 -21.63 13.79 10.05
CA MET A 401 -21.64 13.22 11.40
C MET A 401 -21.39 14.30 12.44
N SER A 402 -22.10 14.25 13.56
CA SER A 402 -21.99 15.29 14.58
C SER A 402 -20.63 15.32 15.28
N GLY A 403 -19.93 14.19 15.33
CA GLY A 403 -18.74 14.00 16.16
C GLY A 403 -19.01 13.94 17.66
N ASN A 404 -20.30 14.04 18.05
CA ASN A 404 -20.74 13.79 19.42
C ASN A 404 -21.00 12.31 19.57
N SER A 405 -20.95 11.85 20.80
CA SER A 405 -21.07 10.44 21.19
C SER A 405 -22.13 9.64 20.42
N GLY A 406 -21.75 8.45 20.01
CA GLY A 406 -22.66 7.37 19.64
C GLY A 406 -23.58 7.59 18.45
N SER A 407 -23.32 8.59 17.62
CA SER A 407 -24.19 8.90 16.49
C SER A 407 -23.98 8.01 15.25
N TRP A 408 -23.15 7.01 15.35
CA TRP A 408 -23.03 5.98 14.33
C TRP A 408 -24.38 5.30 14.13
N THR A 409 -24.90 5.36 12.93
CA THR A 409 -26.09 4.60 12.55
C THR A 409 -25.66 3.35 11.82
N LYS A 410 -26.41 2.24 11.95
CA LYS A 410 -26.16 1.01 11.20
C LYS A 410 -26.23 1.19 9.68
N LYS A 411 -26.58 2.37 9.22
CA LYS A 411 -26.46 2.74 7.81
C LYS A 411 -25.00 3.06 7.52
N TRP A 412 -24.38 2.29 6.66
CA TRP A 412 -23.02 2.49 6.20
C TRP A 412 -22.72 3.90 5.67
N THR A 413 -23.76 4.67 5.34
CA THR A 413 -23.69 6.06 4.88
C THR A 413 -23.29 7.06 5.97
N VAL A 414 -23.26 6.65 7.23
CA VAL A 414 -22.88 7.50 8.36
C VAL A 414 -21.73 6.80 9.08
N ARG A 415 -20.55 7.01 8.58
CA ARG A 415 -19.31 6.39 9.06
C ARG A 415 -18.37 7.44 9.65
N PRO A 416 -17.23 7.02 10.20
CA PRO A 416 -16.18 7.95 10.61
C PRO A 416 -15.86 8.97 9.53
N ALA A 417 -15.40 10.15 9.94
CA ALA A 417 -15.15 11.25 9.01
C ALA A 417 -13.96 11.00 8.09
N ASN A 418 -13.02 10.18 8.49
CA ASN A 418 -11.77 9.90 7.79
C ASN A 418 -11.37 8.42 7.92
N TRP A 419 -10.15 8.08 7.53
CA TRP A 419 -9.65 6.70 7.54
C TRP A 419 -9.45 6.08 8.94
N TRP A 420 -9.49 6.85 10.02
CA TRP A 420 -9.67 6.29 11.36
C TRP A 420 -11.07 5.70 11.46
N ASP A 421 -11.20 4.42 11.19
CA ASP A 421 -12.50 3.80 10.95
C ASP A 421 -13.27 3.45 12.23
N ASP A 422 -12.60 3.44 13.38
CA ASP A 422 -13.20 3.19 14.68
C ASP A 422 -13.47 4.46 15.50
N ILE A 423 -12.97 5.63 15.08
CA ILE A 423 -13.05 6.87 15.83
C ILE A 423 -13.86 7.91 15.05
N GLY A 424 -14.69 8.67 15.74
CA GLY A 424 -15.69 9.53 15.13
C GLY A 424 -15.17 10.64 14.22
N PHE A 425 -14.17 11.41 14.67
CA PHE A 425 -13.55 12.54 13.97
C PHE A 425 -14.51 13.53 13.28
N GLY A 426 -15.80 13.43 13.54
CA GLY A 426 -16.77 14.39 13.01
C GLY A 426 -16.99 15.48 14.07
N HIS A 427 -17.49 16.59 13.79
CA HIS A 427 -18.01 17.28 12.62
C HIS A 427 -16.91 18.00 11.83
N GLN A 428 -16.05 18.80 12.48
CA GLN A 428 -14.88 19.46 11.93
C GLN A 428 -13.64 18.66 12.35
N ASP A 429 -13.03 17.99 11.39
CA ASP A 429 -11.89 17.09 11.57
C ASP A 429 -10.59 17.86 11.27
N ALA A 430 -9.67 17.87 12.24
CA ALA A 430 -8.40 18.56 12.09
C ALA A 430 -7.49 17.91 11.03
N TYR A 431 -7.46 16.57 10.95
CA TYR A 431 -6.66 15.84 9.97
C TYR A 431 -7.15 16.11 8.54
N SER A 432 -8.43 15.87 8.26
CA SER A 432 -8.99 16.07 6.92
C SER A 432 -8.91 17.54 6.47
N ASN A 433 -9.01 18.50 7.40
CA ASN A 433 -8.81 19.90 7.08
C ASN A 433 -7.35 20.25 6.75
N ALA A 434 -6.38 19.55 7.36
CA ALA A 434 -4.97 19.71 6.99
C ALA A 434 -4.71 19.15 5.58
N LEU A 435 -5.25 17.99 5.25
CA LEU A 435 -5.19 17.45 3.88
C LEU A 435 -5.91 18.36 2.89
N GLY A 436 -7.10 18.84 3.23
CA GLY A 436 -7.88 19.74 2.40
C GLY A 436 -7.16 21.06 2.10
N TYR A 437 -6.46 21.61 3.08
CA TYR A 437 -5.59 22.77 2.87
C TYR A 437 -4.51 22.49 1.81
N ARG A 438 -3.77 21.40 1.97
CA ARG A 438 -2.76 20.98 0.99
C ARG A 438 -3.40 20.72 -0.38
N ALA A 439 -4.53 20.03 -0.44
CA ALA A 439 -5.24 19.73 -1.69
C ALA A 439 -5.67 20.98 -2.45
N LEU A 440 -6.17 22.01 -1.75
CA LEU A 440 -6.53 23.29 -2.37
C LEU A 440 -5.29 24.04 -2.88
N ARG A 441 -4.17 24.00 -2.15
CA ARG A 441 -2.89 24.55 -2.62
C ARG A 441 -2.41 23.79 -3.87
N SER A 442 -2.48 22.48 -3.86
CA SER A 442 -2.16 21.61 -4.99
C SER A 442 -3.04 21.93 -6.20
N MET A 443 -4.34 22.10 -6.01
CA MET A 443 -5.27 22.44 -7.09
C MET A 443 -5.03 23.84 -7.64
N ALA A 444 -4.66 24.82 -6.79
CA ALA A 444 -4.25 26.14 -7.24
C ALA A 444 -3.03 26.07 -8.17
N ALA A 445 -2.00 25.30 -7.77
CA ALA A 445 -0.80 25.11 -8.60
C ALA A 445 -1.10 24.38 -9.91
N LEU A 446 -2.03 23.41 -9.92
CA LEU A 446 -2.50 22.75 -11.15
C LEU A 446 -3.25 23.74 -12.07
N ALA A 447 -4.09 24.61 -11.49
CA ALA A 447 -4.79 25.66 -12.21
C ALA A 447 -3.83 26.66 -12.87
N ASP A 448 -2.78 27.09 -12.16
CA ASP A 448 -1.72 27.94 -12.71
C ASP A 448 -1.02 27.28 -13.90
N ARG A 449 -0.71 25.98 -13.81
CA ARG A 449 -0.11 25.22 -14.93
C ARG A 449 -1.03 25.08 -16.14
N MET A 450 -2.34 25.19 -15.93
CA MET A 450 -3.37 25.22 -16.98
C MET A 450 -3.59 26.62 -17.54
N GLY A 451 -3.14 27.69 -16.87
CA GLY A 451 -3.45 29.07 -17.20
C GLY A 451 -4.81 29.54 -16.69
N GLU A 452 -5.45 28.78 -15.82
CA GLU A 452 -6.77 29.03 -15.23
C GLU A 452 -6.61 29.93 -13.99
N THR A 453 -6.18 31.17 -14.20
CA THR A 453 -5.83 32.12 -13.12
C THR A 453 -6.98 32.41 -12.14
N GLY A 454 -8.23 32.41 -12.63
CA GLY A 454 -9.42 32.57 -11.80
C GLY A 454 -9.63 31.42 -10.82
N ASP A 455 -9.43 30.19 -11.27
CA ASP A 455 -9.51 29.00 -10.43
C ASP A 455 -8.34 28.98 -9.43
N ALA A 456 -7.11 29.31 -9.87
CA ALA A 456 -5.95 29.40 -9.00
C ALA A 456 -6.18 30.37 -7.85
N ALA A 457 -6.60 31.60 -8.15
CA ALA A 457 -6.91 32.60 -7.14
C ALA A 457 -8.01 32.15 -6.15
N ARG A 458 -9.05 31.47 -6.66
CA ARG A 458 -10.15 30.94 -5.85
C ARG A 458 -9.66 29.86 -4.87
N TYR A 459 -8.85 28.92 -5.33
CA TYR A 459 -8.34 27.84 -4.48
C TYR A 459 -7.31 28.36 -3.46
N HIS A 460 -6.44 29.29 -3.83
CA HIS A 460 -5.58 29.98 -2.87
C HIS A 460 -6.39 30.65 -1.77
N LYS A 461 -7.41 31.43 -2.14
CA LYS A 461 -8.29 32.11 -1.18
C LYS A 461 -8.96 31.13 -0.21
N ARG A 462 -9.42 29.97 -0.71
CA ARG A 462 -10.02 28.94 0.15
C ARG A 462 -9.01 28.31 1.10
N ALA A 463 -7.82 27.97 0.61
CA ALA A 463 -6.73 27.44 1.43
C ALA A 463 -6.33 28.43 2.53
N ASP A 464 -6.16 29.71 2.18
CA ASP A 464 -5.83 30.76 3.14
C ASP A 464 -6.92 30.97 4.20
N ALA A 465 -8.19 30.80 3.81
CA ALA A 465 -9.31 30.88 4.75
C ALA A 465 -9.30 29.72 5.76
N ILE A 466 -9.01 28.49 5.31
CA ILE A 466 -8.80 27.34 6.22
C ILE A 466 -7.67 27.67 7.20
N ARG A 467 -6.51 28.07 6.68
CA ARG A 467 -5.33 28.37 7.50
C ARG A 467 -5.62 29.43 8.55
N ALA A 468 -6.40 30.46 8.19
CA ALA A 468 -6.70 31.58 9.09
C ALA A 468 -7.47 31.17 10.35
N VAL A 469 -8.31 30.13 10.26
CA VAL A 469 -9.15 29.67 11.38
C VAL A 469 -8.67 28.38 12.02
N TYR A 470 -7.78 27.63 11.36
CA TYR A 470 -7.41 26.27 11.73
C TYR A 470 -6.89 26.17 13.18
N PHE A 471 -5.88 26.96 13.51
CA PHE A 471 -5.29 26.92 14.85
C PHE A 471 -6.31 27.32 15.93
N SER A 472 -7.06 28.41 15.74
CA SER A 472 -8.06 28.85 16.72
C SER A 472 -9.23 27.90 16.89
N THR A 473 -9.52 27.07 15.87
CA THR A 473 -10.61 26.09 15.92
C THR A 473 -10.21 24.85 16.70
N PHE A 474 -8.98 24.34 16.49
CA PHE A 474 -8.56 23.04 17.01
C PHE A 474 -7.62 23.12 18.22
N PHE A 475 -7.06 24.27 18.52
CA PHE A 475 -6.12 24.41 19.64
C PHE A 475 -6.83 24.32 21.00
N ASP A 476 -6.47 23.31 21.77
CA ASP A 476 -6.89 23.16 23.15
C ASP A 476 -5.87 23.83 24.08
N ALA A 477 -6.25 25.00 24.62
CA ALA A 477 -5.38 25.78 25.49
C ALA A 477 -5.03 25.06 26.81
N SER A 478 -5.84 24.09 27.24
CA SER A 478 -5.59 23.38 28.50
C SER A 478 -4.46 22.36 28.36
N SER A 479 -4.31 21.76 27.18
CA SER A 479 -3.27 20.76 26.85
C SER A 479 -2.10 21.37 26.06
N GLY A 480 -2.34 22.49 25.37
CA GLY A 480 -1.36 23.16 24.52
C GLY A 480 -1.07 22.45 23.19
N VAL A 481 -1.99 21.58 22.73
CA VAL A 481 -1.92 20.86 21.46
C VAL A 481 -3.22 21.03 20.65
N LEU A 482 -3.24 20.54 19.41
CA LEU A 482 -4.46 20.48 18.62
C LEU A 482 -5.28 19.26 19.01
N ALA A 483 -6.59 19.44 19.13
CA ALA A 483 -7.57 18.36 19.23
C ALA A 483 -7.70 17.61 17.88
N GLY A 484 -8.18 16.39 17.91
CA GLY A 484 -8.47 15.61 16.70
C GLY A 484 -9.63 16.20 15.91
N TRP A 485 -10.68 16.64 16.61
CA TRP A 485 -11.86 17.24 15.99
C TRP A 485 -12.63 18.16 16.96
N LYS A 486 -13.52 18.93 16.35
CA LYS A 486 -14.51 19.74 17.06
C LYS A 486 -15.90 19.27 16.65
N SER A 487 -16.70 18.82 17.60
CA SER A 487 -18.07 18.38 17.38
C SER A 487 -19.06 19.55 17.22
N ARG A 488 -20.29 19.26 16.77
CA ARG A 488 -21.32 20.29 16.50
C ARG A 488 -21.76 21.09 17.71
N ASP A 489 -21.65 20.53 18.90
CA ASP A 489 -21.89 21.25 20.18
C ASP A 489 -20.74 22.16 20.58
N GLY A 490 -19.63 22.14 19.83
CA GLY A 490 -18.47 22.99 20.06
C GLY A 490 -17.41 22.36 20.96
N GLU A 491 -17.59 21.12 21.43
CA GLU A 491 -16.59 20.40 22.24
C GLU A 491 -15.37 20.03 21.40
N LEU A 492 -14.18 20.18 22.00
CA LEU A 492 -12.92 19.72 21.44
C LEU A 492 -12.60 18.32 21.97
N HIS A 493 -12.43 17.37 21.06
CA HIS A 493 -12.07 16.00 21.37
C HIS A 493 -10.55 15.83 21.20
N ASN A 494 -9.86 15.92 22.33
CA ASN A 494 -8.41 15.89 22.37
C ASN A 494 -7.91 14.65 23.10
N TYR A 495 -7.22 13.78 22.37
CA TYR A 495 -6.59 12.57 22.87
C TYR A 495 -5.07 12.58 22.64
N PHE A 496 -4.49 13.77 22.38
CA PHE A 496 -3.09 13.96 22.03
C PHE A 496 -2.69 13.10 20.81
N PHE A 497 -3.24 13.43 19.66
CA PHE A 497 -2.93 12.77 18.42
C PHE A 497 -1.61 13.26 17.80
N PRO A 498 -0.49 12.49 17.85
CA PRO A 498 0.79 12.94 17.31
C PRO A 498 0.72 13.22 15.82
N TYR A 499 0.03 12.36 15.07
CA TYR A 499 -0.13 12.45 13.62
C TYR A 499 -0.88 13.73 13.20
N VAL A 500 -1.99 14.07 13.87
CA VAL A 500 -2.79 15.28 13.61
C VAL A 500 -1.97 16.54 13.87
N ASN A 501 -1.22 16.58 14.96
CA ASN A 501 -0.37 17.70 15.32
C ASN A 501 0.82 17.83 14.35
N GLY A 502 1.41 16.70 13.96
CA GLY A 502 2.51 16.64 13.00
C GLY A 502 2.12 17.14 11.61
N ILE A 503 0.97 16.70 11.07
CA ILE A 503 0.51 17.13 9.73
C ILE A 503 0.20 18.62 9.67
N ALA A 504 -0.40 19.17 10.73
CA ALA A 504 -0.69 20.61 10.81
C ALA A 504 0.59 21.47 10.80
N ALA A 505 1.62 21.04 11.55
CA ALA A 505 2.94 21.66 11.54
C ALA A 505 3.61 21.50 10.16
N ARG A 506 3.65 20.29 9.63
CA ARG A 506 4.30 19.96 8.36
C ARG A 506 3.72 20.74 7.18
N TYR A 507 2.42 20.93 7.12
CA TYR A 507 1.75 21.63 6.02
C TYR A 507 1.69 23.15 6.20
N GLY A 508 2.28 23.70 7.29
CA GLY A 508 2.36 25.14 7.50
C GLY A 508 1.02 25.79 7.88
N LEU A 509 0.11 25.01 8.46
CA LEU A 509 -1.10 25.54 9.10
C LEU A 509 -0.79 26.24 10.41
N LEU A 510 0.34 25.92 11.02
CA LEU A 510 0.90 26.55 12.21
C LEU A 510 2.06 27.46 11.82
N ASN A 511 2.22 28.57 12.51
CA ASN A 511 3.48 29.31 12.43
C ASN A 511 4.58 28.60 13.24
N ASP A 512 5.84 29.00 13.08
CA ASP A 512 6.98 28.30 13.68
C ASP A 512 6.84 28.19 15.21
N LYS A 513 6.41 29.27 15.90
CA LYS A 513 6.21 29.23 17.34
C LYS A 513 5.13 28.25 17.76
N GLN A 514 4.01 28.23 17.04
CA GLN A 514 2.91 27.30 17.29
C GLN A 514 3.34 25.85 17.01
N ALA A 515 4.06 25.60 15.92
CA ALA A 515 4.57 24.28 15.56
C ALA A 515 5.52 23.74 16.65
N HIS A 516 6.50 24.53 17.07
CA HIS A 516 7.39 24.15 18.19
C HIS A 516 6.61 23.84 19.46
N GLN A 517 5.70 24.74 19.89
CA GLN A 517 4.90 24.54 21.10
C GLN A 517 4.11 23.24 21.07
N VAL A 518 3.42 23.01 19.96
CA VAL A 518 2.55 21.83 19.81
C VAL A 518 3.38 20.55 19.80
N MET A 519 4.48 20.52 19.03
CA MET A 519 5.34 19.33 18.95
C MET A 519 6.04 19.04 20.28
N ASP A 520 6.52 20.06 21.00
CA ASP A 520 7.11 19.91 22.33
C ASP A 520 6.11 19.32 23.33
N ASN A 521 4.85 19.78 23.30
CA ASN A 521 3.80 19.28 24.18
C ASN A 521 3.42 17.83 23.85
N ILE A 522 3.40 17.46 22.56
CA ILE A 522 3.19 16.05 22.14
C ILE A 522 4.32 15.14 22.66
N LEU A 523 5.59 15.55 22.47
CA LEU A 523 6.74 14.78 22.97
C LEU A 523 6.75 14.70 24.49
N HIS A 524 6.47 15.81 25.17
CA HIS A 524 6.34 15.81 26.64
C HIS A 524 5.22 14.89 27.12
N LYS A 525 4.09 14.87 26.40
CA LYS A 525 3.00 13.95 26.70
C LYS A 525 3.43 12.50 26.53
N MET A 526 4.12 12.14 25.43
CA MET A 526 4.68 10.80 25.24
C MET A 526 5.56 10.40 26.43
N ASP A 527 6.51 11.26 26.82
CA ASP A 527 7.37 10.99 27.97
C ASP A 527 6.56 10.82 29.27
N SER A 528 5.53 11.66 29.49
CA SER A 528 4.70 11.63 30.71
C SER A 528 3.83 10.38 30.85
N VAL A 529 3.40 9.80 29.75
CA VAL A 529 2.66 8.52 29.73
C VAL A 529 3.58 7.29 29.65
N GLY A 530 4.90 7.50 29.57
CA GLY A 530 5.90 6.45 29.52
C GLY A 530 6.16 5.85 28.14
N TYR A 531 5.65 6.45 27.05
CA TYR A 531 5.92 5.96 25.71
C TYR A 531 7.28 6.46 25.20
N ASN A 532 8.22 5.55 25.02
CA ASN A 532 9.57 5.84 24.53
C ASN A 532 10.16 4.75 23.62
N ASN A 533 9.38 3.72 23.30
CA ASN A 533 9.82 2.60 22.47
C ASN A 533 9.50 2.83 20.98
N PHE A 534 10.22 3.75 20.34
CA PHE A 534 9.99 4.11 18.94
C PHE A 534 10.33 2.99 17.93
N ALA A 535 10.92 1.87 18.36
CA ALA A 535 11.00 0.68 17.52
C ALA A 535 9.63 0.06 17.19
N LEU A 536 8.59 0.42 17.94
CA LEU A 536 7.21 -0.01 17.72
C LEU A 536 6.42 0.90 16.77
N GLY A 537 6.98 2.06 16.41
CA GLY A 537 6.27 3.14 15.72
C GLY A 537 5.86 4.27 16.68
N ILE A 538 4.76 4.93 16.39
CA ILE A 538 4.14 5.96 17.23
C ILE A 538 2.68 5.59 17.49
N PRO A 539 2.14 5.77 18.72
CA PRO A 539 0.71 5.60 18.98
C PRO A 539 -0.14 6.60 18.21
N GLY A 540 -1.35 6.19 17.82
CA GLY A 540 -2.32 7.08 17.20
C GLY A 540 -2.74 8.23 18.12
N ASN A 541 -2.92 7.92 19.40
CA ASN A 541 -3.26 8.85 20.50
C ASN A 541 -2.54 8.42 21.79
N LEU A 542 -2.41 9.34 22.73
CA LEU A 542 -1.59 9.16 23.94
C LEU A 542 -2.39 8.98 25.22
N ILE A 543 -3.71 9.03 25.16
CA ILE A 543 -4.64 8.73 26.26
C ILE A 543 -5.85 7.98 25.70
N PRO A 544 -6.52 7.14 26.51
CA PRO A 544 -7.65 6.34 26.02
C PRO A 544 -8.76 7.19 25.41
N ILE A 545 -9.29 6.74 24.29
CA ILE A 545 -10.44 7.36 23.61
C ILE A 545 -11.71 6.88 24.31
N LYS A 546 -12.54 7.81 24.74
CA LYS A 546 -13.81 7.52 25.41
C LYS A 546 -14.71 6.70 24.50
N ARG A 547 -15.44 5.76 25.09
CA ARG A 547 -16.42 4.93 24.38
C ARG A 547 -17.41 5.75 23.55
N ALA A 548 -17.81 6.92 24.07
CA ALA A 548 -18.76 7.79 23.41
C ALA A 548 -18.24 8.37 22.07
N ASP A 549 -16.95 8.38 21.84
CA ASP A 549 -16.31 8.95 20.65
C ASP A 549 -16.06 7.90 19.53
N TYR A 550 -16.50 6.67 19.75
CA TYR A 550 -16.57 5.66 18.72
C TYR A 550 -17.85 5.82 17.90
N PRO A 551 -17.80 5.62 16.57
CA PRO A 551 -18.97 5.76 15.71
C PRO A 551 -20.13 4.83 16.09
N GLU A 552 -19.82 3.61 16.41
CA GLU A 552 -20.75 2.61 16.92
C GLU A 552 -20.15 1.94 18.16
N PRO A 553 -20.48 2.39 19.37
CA PRO A 553 -19.89 1.85 20.59
C PRO A 553 -20.41 0.42 20.87
N ASP A 554 -20.00 -0.51 20.04
CA ASP A 554 -20.29 -1.94 20.09
C ASP A 554 -18.97 -2.72 20.21
N PRO A 555 -18.76 -3.52 21.27
CA PRO A 555 -17.53 -4.30 21.46
C PRO A 555 -17.18 -5.24 20.29
N ARG A 556 -18.15 -5.60 19.46
CA ARG A 556 -17.91 -6.43 18.26
C ARG A 556 -17.09 -5.72 17.19
N TYR A 557 -17.01 -4.39 17.27
CA TYR A 557 -16.28 -3.53 16.34
C TYR A 557 -15.07 -2.85 16.99
N GLY A 558 -14.53 -3.44 18.08
CA GLY A 558 -13.35 -2.88 18.75
C GLY A 558 -13.63 -1.74 19.72
N SER A 559 -14.89 -1.30 19.85
CA SER A 559 -15.25 -0.25 20.82
C SER A 559 -15.01 -0.71 22.25
N PRO A 560 -14.53 0.19 23.14
CA PRO A 560 -14.34 -0.15 24.54
C PRO A 560 -15.66 -0.47 25.24
N THR A 561 -15.60 -1.35 26.24
CA THR A 561 -16.74 -1.61 27.12
C THR A 561 -16.82 -0.61 28.27
N LYS A 562 -15.68 -0.04 28.67
CA LYS A 562 -15.61 1.03 29.68
C LYS A 562 -15.81 2.41 29.04
N GLU A 563 -16.50 3.28 29.77
CA GLU A 563 -16.78 4.64 29.29
C GLU A 563 -15.52 5.48 29.06
N ASP A 564 -14.44 5.22 29.83
CA ASP A 564 -13.16 5.90 29.70
C ASP A 564 -12.26 5.35 28.60
N GLY A 565 -12.65 4.24 27.95
CA GLY A 565 -11.90 3.60 26.87
C GLY A 565 -10.64 2.85 27.31
N SER A 566 -10.41 2.71 28.61
CA SER A 566 -9.16 2.14 29.15
C SER A 566 -8.98 0.64 28.89
N ASP A 567 -10.04 -0.07 28.60
CA ASP A 567 -10.02 -1.52 28.37
C ASP A 567 -9.60 -1.94 26.95
N THR A 568 -9.55 -1.00 26.03
CA THR A 568 -9.01 -1.20 24.66
C THR A 568 -7.83 -0.27 24.37
N PHE A 569 -7.30 0.42 25.38
CA PHE A 569 -6.16 1.30 25.17
C PHE A 569 -4.91 0.48 24.82
N GLU A 570 -4.06 1.01 23.95
CA GLU A 570 -2.91 0.37 23.30
C GLU A 570 -3.30 -0.68 22.24
N ASP A 571 -4.59 -0.78 21.87
CA ASP A 571 -5.06 -1.67 20.83
C ASP A 571 -5.53 -0.86 19.61
N TYR A 572 -5.12 -1.26 18.40
CA TYR A 572 -5.51 -0.65 17.14
C TYR A 572 -5.47 0.90 17.18
N GLU A 573 -6.48 1.57 16.68
CA GLU A 573 -6.56 3.04 16.64
C GLU A 573 -6.67 3.71 18.03
N ASN A 574 -6.97 2.97 19.08
CA ASN A 574 -6.99 3.49 20.44
C ASN A 574 -5.63 3.35 21.14
N GLY A 575 -4.63 4.05 20.64
CA GLY A 575 -3.30 4.10 21.24
C GLY A 575 -2.35 2.99 20.82
N GLY A 576 -2.75 2.10 19.92
CA GLY A 576 -1.83 1.12 19.33
C GLY A 576 -0.68 1.80 18.61
N ALA A 577 0.52 1.23 18.71
CA ALA A 577 1.72 1.75 18.09
C ALA A 577 1.90 1.16 16.69
N THR A 578 2.17 2.04 15.70
CA THR A 578 2.40 1.67 14.31
C THR A 578 3.33 2.68 13.62
N ALA A 579 4.01 2.31 12.55
CA ALA A 579 4.80 3.27 11.80
C ALA A 579 3.94 4.20 10.93
N SER A 580 2.70 3.83 10.62
CA SER A 580 1.77 4.64 9.82
C SER A 580 1.53 6.04 10.41
N PHE A 581 1.54 6.18 11.72
CA PHE A 581 1.36 7.46 12.40
C PHE A 581 2.64 8.29 12.57
N ALA A 582 3.79 7.78 12.12
CA ALA A 582 5.07 8.38 12.49
C ALA A 582 5.55 9.50 11.57
N TYR A 583 5.21 9.43 10.27
CA TYR A 583 5.81 10.32 9.27
C TYR A 583 5.67 11.80 9.61
N PHE A 584 4.46 12.29 9.82
CA PHE A 584 4.25 13.73 10.00
C PHE A 584 4.87 14.28 11.28
N THR A 585 4.92 13.48 12.35
CA THR A 585 5.62 13.85 13.57
C THR A 585 7.11 14.06 13.31
N MET A 586 7.76 13.12 12.64
CA MET A 586 9.18 13.23 12.31
C MET A 586 9.45 14.36 11.32
N ALA A 587 8.63 14.48 10.25
CA ALA A 587 8.76 15.51 9.24
C ALA A 587 8.62 16.92 9.85
N ALA A 588 7.69 17.12 10.79
CA ALA A 588 7.53 18.39 11.52
C ALA A 588 8.79 18.73 12.34
N LEU A 589 9.37 17.76 13.03
CA LEU A 589 10.60 17.95 13.81
C LEU A 589 11.80 18.32 12.92
N TYR A 590 12.00 17.63 11.80
CA TYR A 590 13.07 17.97 10.86
C TYR A 590 12.87 19.34 10.22
N GLN A 591 11.64 19.68 9.86
CA GLN A 591 11.30 21.00 9.30
C GLN A 591 11.56 22.13 10.29
N SER A 592 11.34 21.90 11.59
CA SER A 592 11.59 22.86 12.67
C SER A 592 13.06 22.93 13.09
N GLY A 593 13.97 22.17 12.46
CA GLY A 593 15.38 22.13 12.82
C GLY A 593 15.71 21.27 14.03
N GLU A 594 14.76 20.48 14.53
CA GLU A 594 14.90 19.63 15.72
C GLU A 594 15.38 18.21 15.37
N ALA A 595 16.46 18.14 14.58
CA ALA A 595 16.96 16.88 14.01
C ALA A 595 17.25 15.80 15.08
N GLU A 596 17.76 16.16 16.26
CA GLU A 596 18.04 15.21 17.33
C GLU A 596 16.76 14.54 17.86
N LYS A 597 15.66 15.29 18.00
CA LYS A 597 14.35 14.74 18.39
C LYS A 597 13.79 13.84 17.28
N GLY A 598 13.93 14.26 16.02
CA GLY A 598 13.56 13.44 14.87
C GLY A 598 14.33 12.13 14.80
N ASP A 599 15.66 12.17 15.01
CA ASP A 599 16.53 10.97 15.00
C ASP A 599 16.22 10.01 16.17
N LYS A 600 15.83 10.53 17.34
CA LYS A 600 15.38 9.71 18.48
C LYS A 600 14.21 8.80 18.12
N ILE A 601 13.32 9.26 17.23
CA ILE A 601 12.16 8.50 16.73
C ILE A 601 12.58 7.64 15.54
N LEU A 602 13.22 8.23 14.52
CA LEU A 602 13.49 7.59 13.25
C LEU A 602 14.46 6.40 13.37
N MET A 603 15.57 6.54 14.10
CA MET A 603 16.63 5.52 14.10
C MET A 603 16.19 4.16 14.68
N PRO A 604 15.48 4.09 15.83
CA PRO A 604 14.92 2.81 16.30
C PRO A 604 13.93 2.21 15.33
N MET A 605 13.16 3.02 14.64
CA MET A 605 12.17 2.58 13.66
C MET A 605 12.84 1.99 12.41
N LEU A 606 13.93 2.62 11.91
CA LEU A 606 14.72 2.07 10.79
C LEU A 606 15.34 0.72 11.15
N ASP A 607 15.80 0.53 12.38
CA ASP A 607 16.30 -0.77 12.87
C ASP A 607 15.16 -1.81 12.92
N SER A 608 13.96 -1.39 13.30
CA SER A 608 12.77 -2.25 13.27
C SER A 608 12.39 -2.66 11.84
N PHE A 609 12.40 -1.74 10.88
CA PHE A 609 12.21 -2.08 9.46
C PHE A 609 13.27 -3.09 9.00
N ALA A 610 14.55 -2.83 9.29
CA ALA A 610 15.63 -3.75 8.93
C ALA A 610 15.40 -5.19 9.46
N LYS A 611 14.70 -5.33 10.57
CA LYS A 611 14.34 -6.60 11.22
C LYS A 611 12.95 -7.12 10.85
N GLN A 612 12.23 -6.46 9.94
CA GLN A 612 10.83 -6.73 9.59
C GLN A 612 9.85 -6.57 10.78
N GLY A 613 10.12 -5.63 11.66
CA GLY A 613 9.31 -5.40 12.86
C GLY A 613 7.89 -4.87 12.58
N PHE A 614 7.57 -4.48 11.34
CA PHE A 614 6.24 -4.01 10.92
C PHE A 614 5.53 -4.95 9.95
N SER A 615 6.00 -6.19 9.80
CA SER A 615 5.39 -7.18 8.91
C SER A 615 5.44 -8.58 9.53
N GLY A 616 4.54 -9.46 9.06
CA GLY A 616 4.44 -10.84 9.53
C GLY A 616 3.55 -11.02 10.75
N PHE A 617 3.52 -12.25 11.26
CA PHE A 617 2.61 -12.69 12.31
C PHE A 617 3.37 -13.21 13.52
N ALA A 618 2.86 -12.89 14.71
CA ALA A 618 3.33 -13.43 15.98
C ALA A 618 2.75 -14.84 16.24
N PRO A 619 3.29 -15.60 17.20
CA PRO A 619 2.77 -16.93 17.56
C PRO A 619 1.31 -16.95 18.02
N ASN A 620 0.78 -15.82 18.47
CA ASN A 620 -0.64 -15.67 18.83
C ASN A 620 -1.58 -15.50 17.63
N GLY A 621 -1.04 -15.45 16.40
CA GLY A 621 -1.78 -15.26 15.16
C GLY A 621 -2.10 -13.79 14.83
N GLN A 622 -1.70 -12.85 15.68
CA GLN A 622 -1.81 -11.41 15.42
C GLN A 622 -0.63 -10.91 14.61
N SER A 623 -0.82 -9.83 13.86
CA SER A 623 0.22 -9.28 13.02
C SER A 623 1.01 -8.16 13.73
N TYR A 624 2.24 -7.92 13.26
CA TYR A 624 3.14 -6.90 13.81
C TYR A 624 2.93 -5.50 13.23
N ASP A 625 1.95 -5.29 12.39
CA ASP A 625 1.61 -3.97 11.83
C ASP A 625 1.06 -3.00 12.89
N TRP A 626 0.39 -3.53 13.92
CA TRP A 626 -0.01 -2.83 15.14
C TRP A 626 0.53 -3.54 16.37
N LYS A 627 0.90 -2.76 17.41
CA LYS A 627 1.48 -3.30 18.64
C LYS A 627 0.97 -2.53 19.86
N ASP A 628 0.85 -3.23 20.98
CA ASP A 628 0.80 -2.55 22.27
C ASP A 628 2.17 -1.90 22.59
N TRP A 629 2.23 -1.08 23.63
CA TRP A 629 3.45 -0.33 24.00
C TRP A 629 4.58 -1.21 24.53
N HIS A 630 4.29 -2.48 24.81
CA HIS A 630 5.26 -3.51 25.25
C HIS A 630 5.77 -4.37 24.09
N GLY A 631 5.23 -4.18 22.89
CA GLY A 631 5.63 -4.90 21.67
C GLY A 631 4.80 -6.14 21.36
N GLY A 632 3.71 -6.37 22.09
CA GLY A 632 2.75 -7.40 21.76
C GLY A 632 2.07 -7.10 20.43
N ALA A 633 1.93 -8.13 19.57
CA ALA A 633 1.27 -7.97 18.28
C ALA A 633 -0.25 -7.91 18.45
N HIS A 634 -0.88 -6.90 17.87
CA HIS A 634 -2.32 -6.65 17.92
C HIS A 634 -2.93 -6.40 16.53
N GLY A 635 -2.12 -6.46 15.47
CA GLY A 635 -2.57 -6.26 14.10
C GLY A 635 -3.31 -7.46 13.51
N TYR A 636 -3.89 -7.27 12.33
CA TYR A 636 -4.67 -8.31 11.63
C TYR A 636 -4.27 -8.50 10.16
N GLU A 637 -3.55 -7.56 9.57
CA GLU A 637 -3.26 -7.57 8.14
C GLU A 637 -1.97 -8.30 7.76
N GLY A 638 -1.03 -8.38 8.67
CA GLY A 638 0.30 -8.96 8.44
C GLY A 638 1.24 -8.06 7.64
N PHE A 639 0.72 -7.06 6.95
CA PHE A 639 1.48 -6.12 6.14
C PHE A 639 0.64 -4.86 5.84
N LEU A 640 0.74 -3.85 6.68
CA LEU A 640 0.10 -2.57 6.46
C LEU A 640 1.02 -1.68 5.62
N VAL A 641 0.60 -1.32 4.43
CA VAL A 641 1.40 -0.57 3.44
C VAL A 641 1.79 0.81 3.95
N ASP A 642 0.88 1.50 4.63
CA ASP A 642 1.08 2.85 5.18
C ASP A 642 2.23 2.94 6.18
N ASN A 643 2.63 1.83 6.81
CA ASN A 643 3.82 1.79 7.68
C ASN A 643 5.08 2.30 6.96
N TYR A 644 5.17 2.03 5.66
CA TYR A 644 6.37 2.37 4.87
C TYR A 644 6.44 3.85 4.47
N TYR A 645 5.34 4.60 4.64
CA TYR A 645 5.36 6.05 4.46
C TYR A 645 6.33 6.74 5.44
N ALA A 646 6.53 6.17 6.63
CA ALA A 646 7.52 6.64 7.60
C ALA A 646 8.94 6.74 7.03
N LEU A 647 9.30 5.93 6.02
CA LEU A 647 10.61 5.93 5.38
C LEU A 647 10.91 7.24 4.61
N LEU A 648 9.88 8.00 4.24
CA LEU A 648 10.05 9.33 3.64
C LEU A 648 10.80 10.30 4.57
N SER A 649 10.71 10.10 5.89
CA SER A 649 11.41 10.91 6.89
C SER A 649 12.94 10.87 6.75
N VAL A 650 13.49 9.85 6.12
CA VAL A 650 14.92 9.78 5.82
C VAL A 650 15.33 10.88 4.82
N LEU A 651 14.43 11.25 3.90
CA LEU A 651 14.62 12.36 2.96
C LEU A 651 14.40 13.72 3.64
N ASP A 652 13.43 13.84 4.56
CA ASP A 652 13.26 15.05 5.38
C ASP A 652 14.53 15.31 6.22
N ARG A 653 15.07 14.28 6.87
CA ARG A 653 16.34 14.34 7.60
C ARG A 653 17.50 14.84 6.73
N ALA A 654 17.51 14.46 5.47
CA ALA A 654 18.52 14.86 4.49
C ALA A 654 18.21 16.21 3.79
N HIS A 655 17.13 16.90 4.19
CA HIS A 655 16.65 18.14 3.57
C HIS A 655 16.37 18.02 2.05
N MET A 656 15.96 16.83 1.61
CA MET A 656 15.68 16.54 0.19
C MET A 656 14.22 16.74 -0.19
N ILE A 657 13.32 16.88 0.78
CA ILE A 657 11.88 17.04 0.51
C ILE A 657 11.60 18.47 0.03
N VAL A 658 10.97 18.56 -1.14
CA VAL A 658 10.52 19.83 -1.72
C VAL A 658 9.38 20.42 -0.87
N LYS A 659 9.38 21.76 -0.75
CA LYS A 659 8.28 22.45 -0.07
C LYS A 659 6.96 22.19 -0.77
N ILE A 660 5.94 22.00 0.03
CA ILE A 660 4.56 21.87 -0.42
C ILE A 660 4.11 23.19 -1.08
N PRO A 661 3.33 23.16 -2.19
CA PRO A 661 2.94 24.33 -2.96
C PRO A 661 2.13 25.36 -2.16
#